data_12128b078a8c863df33d642138ae0719
#
_entry.id   12128b078a8c863df33d642138ae0719
#
_cell.length_a   1.000
_cell.length_b   1.000
_cell.length_c   1.000
_cell.angle_alpha   90.00
_cell.angle_beta   90.00
_cell.angle_gamma   90.00
#
_symmetry.space_group_name_H-M   'P 1'
#
loop_
_entity.id
_entity.type
_entity.pdbx_description
1 polymer ?
#
loop_
_entity_poly.entity_id
_entity_poly.type
_entity_poly.pdbx_seq_one_letter_code
_entity_poly.pdbx_strand_id
1 'polypeptide(L)'
;MHFENLISNASTPVIIDFETLSYAPRKDVLEKNNFKNIVDSILNTSFIPYINNSGVFDVNVSGILSESDTSNTEQLIYTFDMLEGFKTKKVKSCFYINNQVSLNNLNVIDKEISLDQIRILLREGFYNSSNIILNNTQHIKTIIETYMNNNSLQLRQLLRPTQVYYEFIKACKNPEALKSSINRDKILMILQNNFVPTDFGYLRIEEEIKNLEKEYIPKFYTYGNSTDLYSNGNIICKDYFRETALDQALKKIDKLNKEQIDYQARLIDLSILTLTDKDKFGKTTVLNKPLQDEKINNQFVHNIITEIMSELNKSVIWYNDEINSMFVPHLSDTKRMWNLNEIGLNLYEDGGIIMLFAAYGYSYNDINSIETSAKLINYLNILKDDPKIENQSIFTGKGSLLYLNYNIYKIIKNLNIKNLKCNEYKKMFTLIADNLLDVSLEKELSKADFDFLHGIISSIYFICNTCLDDKDLKDHFSDKLNILSEKIVQNINCDWFNEFGYAHGITGTILCLSSLYRICGNDALLNLIISLAEKENTLIEKEEINDISTSWCRGINGIILGRTLCFENINDLTNTEENQIKNIILKFDKDMFKFNMFNDNNLCLCHGIYGTIEIANKLKLDSDLMYKKYFNSFKDLIWVDSLNIPINTFMLANTGIAYVLLELVNKDIPSILSLDTFK
;
A
#
# COMPACT_ATOMS: atom_id res chain seq x y z
N MET A 1 -7.19 -13.64 -19.53
CA MET A 1 -7.72 -15.04 -19.67
C MET A 1 -8.49 -15.36 -18.40
N HIS A 2 -9.76 -15.01 -18.36
CA HIS A 2 -10.65 -15.38 -17.25
C HIS A 2 -11.14 -16.84 -17.41
N PHE A 3 -11.89 -17.32 -16.43
CA PHE A 3 -12.32 -18.72 -16.38
C PHE A 3 -13.12 -19.22 -17.60
N GLU A 4 -13.78 -18.33 -18.35
CA GLU A 4 -14.52 -18.71 -19.59
C GLU A 4 -13.60 -18.90 -20.79
N ASN A 5 -12.35 -18.42 -20.73
CA ASN A 5 -11.38 -18.53 -21.83
C ASN A 5 -10.52 -19.79 -21.77
N LEU A 6 -10.74 -20.65 -20.76
CA LEU A 6 -9.96 -21.86 -20.53
C LEU A 6 -10.89 -23.07 -20.48
N ILE A 7 -10.63 -24.05 -21.31
CA ILE A 7 -11.34 -25.33 -21.28
C ILE A 7 -10.39 -26.43 -20.83
N SER A 8 -10.79 -27.21 -19.86
CA SER A 8 -10.08 -28.42 -19.44
C SER A 8 -10.40 -29.57 -20.42
N ASN A 9 -9.39 -30.11 -21.09
CA ASN A 9 -9.47 -31.33 -21.88
C ASN A 9 -8.61 -32.39 -21.20
N ALA A 10 -9.15 -33.05 -20.20
CA ALA A 10 -8.45 -34.03 -19.35
C ALA A 10 -7.14 -33.44 -18.78
N SER A 11 -5.99 -33.81 -19.33
CA SER A 11 -4.68 -33.37 -18.84
C SER A 11 -4.15 -32.09 -19.53
N THR A 12 -4.89 -31.54 -20.49
CA THR A 12 -4.40 -30.39 -21.28
C THR A 12 -5.35 -29.23 -21.25
N PRO A 13 -4.94 -28.06 -20.73
CA PRO A 13 -5.76 -26.85 -20.81
C PRO A 13 -5.78 -26.32 -22.25
N VAL A 14 -6.97 -25.94 -22.74
CA VAL A 14 -7.16 -25.35 -24.07
C VAL A 14 -7.64 -23.91 -23.89
N ILE A 15 -6.87 -22.98 -24.41
CA ILE A 15 -7.24 -21.56 -24.44
C ILE A 15 -8.11 -21.32 -25.67
N ILE A 16 -9.30 -20.75 -25.49
CA ILE A 16 -10.30 -20.60 -26.56
C ILE A 16 -10.52 -19.15 -27.02
N ASP A 17 -9.99 -18.18 -26.31
CA ASP A 17 -10.11 -16.76 -26.66
C ASP A 17 -8.76 -16.05 -26.60
N PHE A 18 -8.20 -15.76 -27.76
CA PHE A 18 -6.91 -15.09 -27.92
C PHE A 18 -7.02 -13.61 -28.32
N GLU A 19 -8.22 -13.06 -28.38
CA GLU A 19 -8.45 -11.74 -28.99
C GLU A 19 -7.69 -10.60 -28.27
N THR A 20 -7.32 -10.77 -27.02
CA THR A 20 -6.62 -9.78 -26.21
C THR A 20 -5.14 -10.08 -25.98
N LEU A 21 -4.58 -11.08 -26.64
CA LEU A 21 -3.21 -11.54 -26.42
C LEU A 21 -2.16 -10.48 -26.78
N SER A 22 -2.46 -9.62 -27.76
CA SER A 22 -1.53 -8.61 -28.28
C SER A 22 -2.07 -7.21 -28.02
N TYR A 23 -1.44 -6.51 -27.09
CA TYR A 23 -1.83 -5.17 -26.65
C TYR A 23 -0.88 -4.12 -27.23
N ALA A 24 -1.45 -2.98 -27.64
CA ALA A 24 -0.69 -1.80 -28.04
C ALA A 24 -0.97 -0.62 -27.07
N PRO A 25 0.06 0.06 -26.54
CA PRO A 25 -0.11 1.09 -25.52
C PRO A 25 -0.75 2.36 -26.09
N ARG A 26 -1.78 2.85 -25.44
CA ARG A 26 -2.64 3.95 -25.89
C ARG A 26 -2.07 5.32 -25.53
N LYS A 27 -2.30 6.34 -26.38
CA LYS A 27 -1.97 7.75 -26.09
C LYS A 27 -3.07 8.48 -25.33
N ASP A 28 -4.31 8.03 -25.40
CA ASP A 28 -5.48 8.65 -24.76
C ASP A 28 -5.71 8.20 -23.30
N VAL A 29 -4.75 7.54 -22.73
CA VAL A 29 -4.74 7.16 -21.31
C VAL A 29 -3.61 7.90 -20.62
N LEU A 30 -3.91 8.58 -19.51
CA LEU A 30 -2.88 9.05 -18.61
C LEU A 30 -2.11 7.81 -18.14
N GLU A 31 -0.81 7.76 -18.42
CA GLU A 31 0.07 6.83 -17.74
C GLU A 31 0.10 7.24 -16.25
N LYS A 32 -0.87 6.73 -15.50
CA LYS A 32 -0.63 6.57 -14.08
C LYS A 32 0.41 5.47 -13.99
N ASN A 33 1.56 5.78 -13.40
CA ASN A 33 2.69 4.85 -13.31
C ASN A 33 2.30 3.46 -12.77
N ASN A 34 1.26 3.38 -11.93
CA ASN A 34 0.70 2.17 -11.35
C ASN A 34 0.12 1.16 -12.37
N PHE A 35 -0.37 1.63 -13.53
CA PHE A 35 -0.92 0.73 -14.54
C PHE A 35 0.14 0.00 -15.36
N LYS A 36 1.32 0.59 -15.53
CA LYS A 36 2.35 0.01 -16.39
C LYS A 36 2.87 -1.31 -15.84
N ASN A 37 3.05 -1.42 -14.53
CA ASN A 37 3.55 -2.62 -13.88
C ASN A 37 2.55 -3.76 -13.95
N ILE A 38 1.26 -3.48 -13.76
CA ILE A 38 0.20 -4.47 -13.90
C ILE A 38 0.14 -4.95 -15.34
N VAL A 39 0.14 -4.01 -16.31
CA VAL A 39 0.06 -4.33 -17.75
C VAL A 39 1.22 -5.21 -18.20
N ASP A 40 2.42 -4.99 -17.67
CA ASP A 40 3.61 -5.76 -18.01
C ASP A 40 3.82 -7.00 -17.14
N SER A 41 2.91 -7.29 -16.20
CA SER A 41 3.01 -8.42 -15.29
C SER A 41 2.12 -9.61 -15.69
N ILE A 42 2.43 -10.77 -15.11
CA ILE A 42 1.62 -11.99 -15.21
C ILE A 42 0.20 -11.77 -14.64
N LEU A 43 0.02 -10.82 -13.72
CA LEU A 43 -1.28 -10.47 -13.14
C LEU A 43 -2.27 -9.97 -14.20
N ASN A 44 -1.79 -9.24 -15.20
CA ASN A 44 -2.63 -8.73 -16.30
C ASN A 44 -3.18 -9.83 -17.21
N THR A 45 -2.64 -11.03 -17.13
CA THR A 45 -3.15 -12.16 -17.94
C THR A 45 -4.53 -12.61 -17.48
N SER A 46 -4.95 -12.28 -16.28
CA SER A 46 -6.13 -12.80 -15.58
C SER A 46 -6.17 -14.35 -15.51
N PHE A 47 -5.03 -15.00 -15.72
CA PHE A 47 -4.90 -16.44 -15.61
C PHE A 47 -4.82 -16.89 -14.14
N ILE A 48 -4.09 -16.13 -13.32
CA ILE A 48 -3.95 -16.31 -11.89
C ILE A 48 -4.82 -15.29 -11.14
N PRO A 49 -5.22 -15.58 -9.89
CA PRO A 49 -6.02 -14.67 -9.08
C PRO A 49 -5.37 -13.29 -8.95
N TYR A 50 -6.15 -12.25 -9.20
CA TYR A 50 -5.75 -10.87 -8.94
C TYR A 50 -6.97 -10.06 -8.52
N ILE A 51 -7.04 -9.75 -7.23
CA ILE A 51 -8.10 -8.94 -6.65
C ILE A 51 -7.51 -7.54 -6.41
N ASN A 52 -8.07 -6.55 -7.11
CA ASN A 52 -7.68 -5.15 -7.03
C ASN A 52 -8.87 -4.31 -6.55
N ASN A 53 -8.70 -3.56 -5.46
CA ASN A 53 -9.73 -2.69 -4.90
C ASN A 53 -10.12 -1.50 -5.82
N SER A 54 -9.42 -1.29 -6.92
CA SER A 54 -9.72 -0.23 -7.90
C SER A 54 -10.73 -0.64 -8.98
N GLY A 55 -11.15 -1.89 -9.02
CA GLY A 55 -12.06 -2.43 -10.03
C GLY A 55 -13.54 -2.21 -9.70
N VAL A 56 -14.37 -2.26 -10.76
CA VAL A 56 -15.83 -2.24 -10.63
C VAL A 56 -16.34 -3.54 -9.97
N PHE A 57 -15.53 -4.59 -9.99
CA PHE A 57 -15.87 -5.90 -9.44
C PHE A 57 -14.72 -6.44 -8.58
N ASP A 58 -14.98 -6.61 -7.30
CA ASP A 58 -14.11 -7.32 -6.34
C ASP A 58 -14.31 -8.84 -6.40
N VAL A 59 -14.34 -9.41 -7.60
CA VAL A 59 -14.59 -10.84 -7.82
C VAL A 59 -13.38 -11.46 -8.47
N ASN A 60 -12.96 -12.61 -7.96
CA ASN A 60 -11.90 -13.39 -8.57
C ASN A 60 -12.44 -14.11 -9.82
N VAL A 61 -12.14 -13.57 -11.00
CA VAL A 61 -12.55 -14.11 -12.32
C VAL A 61 -11.39 -14.85 -13.01
N SER A 62 -10.34 -15.20 -12.29
CA SER A 62 -9.14 -15.82 -12.89
C SER A 62 -9.44 -17.12 -13.61
N GLY A 63 -8.60 -17.45 -14.61
CA GLY A 63 -8.68 -18.69 -15.35
C GLY A 63 -8.47 -19.92 -14.48
N ILE A 64 -7.64 -19.77 -13.44
CA ILE A 64 -7.38 -20.81 -12.43
C ILE A 64 -7.84 -20.27 -11.09
N LEU A 65 -8.53 -21.10 -10.28
CA LEU A 65 -8.94 -20.76 -8.92
C LEU A 65 -9.95 -19.59 -8.83
N SER A 66 -10.82 -19.42 -9.82
CA SER A 66 -11.97 -18.51 -9.69
C SER A 66 -12.86 -18.94 -8.52
N GLU A 67 -13.41 -17.95 -7.79
CA GLU A 67 -14.33 -18.23 -6.70
C GLU A 67 -15.61 -18.88 -7.22
N SER A 68 -15.97 -20.02 -6.61
CA SER A 68 -17.21 -20.75 -6.93
C SER A 68 -18.37 -20.41 -5.99
N ASP A 69 -18.17 -19.47 -5.04
CA ASP A 69 -19.17 -19.20 -4.02
C ASP A 69 -20.21 -18.18 -4.47
N THR A 70 -21.48 -18.58 -4.25
CA THR A 70 -22.69 -17.74 -4.30
C THR A 70 -22.70 -16.71 -3.15
N SER A 71 -21.62 -15.98 -2.94
CA SER A 71 -21.64 -14.88 -1.99
C SER A 71 -22.44 -13.73 -2.60
N ASN A 72 -23.49 -13.30 -1.92
CA ASN A 72 -24.20 -12.07 -2.19
C ASN A 72 -23.23 -10.90 -2.00
N THR A 73 -22.48 -10.54 -3.03
CA THR A 73 -21.66 -9.34 -3.00
C THR A 73 -22.56 -8.12 -3.14
N GLU A 74 -22.84 -7.46 -2.03
CA GLU A 74 -23.44 -6.12 -2.07
C GLU A 74 -22.42 -5.16 -2.65
N GLN A 75 -22.59 -4.76 -3.89
CA GLN A 75 -21.75 -3.77 -4.52
C GLN A 75 -22.49 -2.43 -4.66
N LEU A 76 -21.78 -1.36 -4.32
CA LEU A 76 -22.27 -0.01 -4.57
C LEU A 76 -22.08 0.34 -6.05
N ILE A 77 -23.18 0.34 -6.82
CA ILE A 77 -23.15 0.78 -8.21
C ILE A 77 -23.67 2.19 -8.31
N TYR A 78 -23.09 2.93 -9.24
CA TYR A 78 -23.66 4.19 -9.67
C TYR A 78 -24.77 3.91 -10.67
N THR A 79 -26.01 4.22 -10.32
CA THR A 79 -27.13 4.23 -11.26
C THR A 79 -27.45 5.67 -11.63
N PHE A 80 -27.95 5.86 -12.86
CA PHE A 80 -28.41 7.17 -13.30
C PHE A 80 -29.79 7.45 -12.70
N ASP A 81 -29.90 8.51 -11.92
CA ASP A 81 -31.19 9.00 -11.48
C ASP A 81 -31.71 10.01 -12.51
N MET A 82 -32.55 9.54 -13.41
CA MET A 82 -33.13 10.32 -14.49
C MET A 82 -34.19 11.36 -14.00
N LEU A 83 -34.67 11.19 -12.76
CA LEU A 83 -35.68 12.07 -12.17
C LEU A 83 -35.10 13.35 -11.57
N GLU A 84 -33.85 13.29 -11.09
CA GLU A 84 -33.16 14.43 -10.48
C GLU A 84 -32.12 15.12 -11.38
N GLY A 85 -32.24 14.97 -12.71
CA GLY A 85 -31.41 15.72 -13.65
C GLY A 85 -29.98 15.25 -13.81
N PHE A 86 -29.77 13.99 -14.17
CA PHE A 86 -28.48 13.37 -14.50
C PHE A 86 -27.47 13.26 -13.34
N LYS A 87 -27.94 13.34 -12.12
CA LYS A 87 -27.11 13.02 -10.97
C LYS A 87 -26.91 11.51 -10.90
N THR A 88 -25.66 11.08 -10.76
CA THR A 88 -25.37 9.70 -10.43
C THR A 88 -25.78 9.44 -8.99
N LYS A 89 -26.66 8.48 -8.78
CA LYS A 89 -27.03 8.03 -7.44
C LYS A 89 -26.28 6.74 -7.12
N LYS A 90 -25.63 6.72 -5.98
CA LYS A 90 -25.01 5.53 -5.46
C LYS A 90 -26.10 4.60 -4.92
N VAL A 91 -26.36 3.50 -5.59
CA VAL A 91 -27.38 2.52 -5.21
C VAL A 91 -26.69 1.23 -4.82
N LYS A 92 -27.07 0.65 -3.68
CA LYS A 92 -26.74 -0.73 -3.36
C LYS A 92 -27.43 -1.64 -4.38
N SER A 93 -26.65 -2.35 -5.15
CA SER A 93 -27.16 -3.36 -6.05
C SER A 93 -26.59 -4.71 -5.61
N CYS A 94 -27.48 -5.68 -5.40
CA CYS A 94 -27.08 -7.05 -5.18
C CYS A 94 -26.95 -7.72 -6.54
N PHE A 95 -25.73 -8.05 -6.94
CA PHE A 95 -25.51 -8.93 -8.08
C PHE A 95 -25.53 -10.35 -7.58
N TYR A 96 -26.46 -11.14 -8.09
CA TYR A 96 -26.31 -12.57 -8.07
C TYR A 96 -25.38 -12.94 -9.22
N ILE A 97 -24.10 -13.14 -8.93
CA ILE A 97 -23.28 -13.91 -9.84
C ILE A 97 -23.82 -15.31 -9.74
N ASN A 98 -24.62 -15.71 -10.72
CA ASN A 98 -24.96 -17.10 -10.90
C ASN A 98 -23.65 -17.78 -11.32
N ASN A 99 -22.86 -18.16 -10.34
CA ASN A 99 -21.72 -19.03 -10.55
C ASN A 99 -22.30 -20.40 -10.91
N GLN A 100 -22.68 -20.56 -12.17
CA GLN A 100 -22.55 -21.89 -12.74
C GLN A 100 -21.09 -22.22 -12.54
N VAL A 101 -20.82 -23.11 -11.59
CA VAL A 101 -19.50 -23.67 -11.36
C VAL A 101 -18.99 -24.06 -12.73
N SER A 102 -18.04 -23.30 -13.26
CA SER A 102 -17.45 -23.63 -14.55
C SER A 102 -16.90 -25.04 -14.37
N LEU A 103 -17.34 -25.99 -15.18
CA LEU A 103 -16.81 -27.35 -15.20
C LEU A 103 -15.30 -27.36 -15.45
N ASN A 104 -14.75 -26.21 -15.79
CA ASN A 104 -13.34 -25.94 -16.06
C ASN A 104 -12.56 -25.51 -14.82
N ASN A 105 -13.21 -25.29 -13.68
CA ASN A 105 -12.52 -24.94 -12.43
C ASN A 105 -11.74 -26.16 -11.92
N LEU A 106 -10.45 -26.04 -11.72
CA LEU A 106 -9.59 -27.09 -11.18
C LEU A 106 -10.11 -27.66 -9.85
N ASN A 107 -10.74 -26.82 -9.02
CA ASN A 107 -11.34 -27.23 -7.76
C ASN A 107 -12.53 -28.23 -7.92
N VAL A 108 -13.10 -28.33 -9.12
CA VAL A 108 -14.18 -29.30 -9.41
C VAL A 108 -13.59 -30.63 -9.88
N ILE A 109 -12.41 -30.60 -10.51
CA ILE A 109 -11.79 -31.78 -11.13
C ILE A 109 -11.05 -32.63 -10.10
N ASP A 110 -10.39 -31.98 -9.11
CA ASP A 110 -9.63 -32.71 -8.09
C ASP A 110 -9.66 -31.94 -6.75
N LYS A 111 -10.49 -32.42 -5.82
CA LYS A 111 -10.59 -31.80 -4.47
C LYS A 111 -9.39 -32.10 -3.57
N GLU A 112 -8.46 -32.93 -4.01
CA GLU A 112 -7.31 -33.35 -3.21
C GLU A 112 -6.08 -32.45 -3.41
N ILE A 113 -6.05 -31.59 -4.46
CA ILE A 113 -4.91 -30.71 -4.72
C ILE A 113 -4.97 -29.47 -3.83
N SER A 114 -3.96 -29.31 -2.98
CA SER A 114 -3.85 -28.13 -2.10
C SER A 114 -3.44 -26.87 -2.88
N LEU A 115 -3.76 -25.67 -2.34
CA LEU A 115 -3.31 -24.40 -2.91
C LEU A 115 -1.78 -24.33 -3.04
N ASP A 116 -1.04 -24.89 -2.08
CA ASP A 116 0.42 -24.93 -2.14
C ASP A 116 0.94 -25.80 -3.29
N GLN A 117 0.33 -26.95 -3.52
CA GLN A 117 0.66 -27.79 -4.70
C GLN A 117 0.39 -27.06 -6.01
N ILE A 118 -0.74 -26.37 -6.12
CA ILE A 118 -1.08 -25.56 -7.31
C ILE A 118 -0.04 -24.46 -7.50
N ARG A 119 0.34 -23.76 -6.45
CA ARG A 119 1.38 -22.73 -6.46
C ARG A 119 2.71 -23.26 -6.99
N ILE A 120 3.15 -24.39 -6.45
CA ILE A 120 4.42 -25.04 -6.87
C ILE A 120 4.37 -25.39 -8.36
N LEU A 121 3.30 -26.07 -8.82
CA LEU A 121 3.13 -26.46 -10.22
C LEU A 121 3.09 -25.25 -11.18
N LEU A 122 2.40 -24.18 -10.80
CA LEU A 122 2.36 -22.93 -11.58
C LEU A 122 3.75 -22.32 -11.72
N ARG A 123 4.50 -22.24 -10.62
CA ARG A 123 5.86 -21.72 -10.64
C ARG A 123 6.80 -22.56 -11.51
N GLU A 124 6.79 -23.88 -11.34
CA GLU A 124 7.60 -24.79 -12.13
C GLU A 124 7.28 -24.66 -13.63
N GLY A 125 5.99 -24.64 -13.99
CA GLY A 125 5.55 -24.45 -15.36
C GLY A 125 5.99 -23.11 -15.94
N PHE A 126 5.89 -22.04 -15.15
CA PHE A 126 6.33 -20.70 -15.53
C PHE A 126 7.85 -20.65 -15.74
N TYR A 127 8.64 -21.18 -14.79
CA TYR A 127 10.11 -21.23 -14.93
C TYR A 127 10.54 -22.04 -16.15
N ASN A 128 9.96 -23.21 -16.36
CA ASN A 128 10.28 -24.08 -17.51
C ASN A 128 9.98 -23.37 -18.82
N SER A 129 8.79 -22.77 -18.96
CA SER A 129 8.39 -22.04 -20.17
C SER A 129 9.26 -20.80 -20.41
N SER A 130 9.54 -20.03 -19.37
CA SER A 130 10.38 -18.83 -19.46
C SER A 130 11.82 -19.17 -19.87
N ASN A 131 12.38 -20.24 -19.32
CA ASN A 131 13.71 -20.71 -19.70
C ASN A 131 13.76 -21.19 -21.16
N ILE A 132 12.70 -21.84 -21.66
CA ILE A 132 12.61 -22.23 -23.10
C ILE A 132 12.62 -20.97 -23.97
N ILE A 133 11.85 -19.92 -23.60
CA ILE A 133 11.82 -18.66 -24.34
C ILE A 133 13.21 -17.99 -24.29
N LEU A 134 13.83 -17.92 -23.12
CA LEU A 134 15.13 -17.29 -22.92
C LEU A 134 16.23 -17.97 -23.75
N ASN A 135 16.22 -19.31 -23.79
CA ASN A 135 17.19 -20.08 -24.56
C ASN A 135 16.93 -20.06 -26.08
N ASN A 136 15.74 -19.68 -26.54
CA ASN A 136 15.35 -19.66 -27.96
C ASN A 136 14.88 -18.24 -28.39
N THR A 137 15.35 -17.20 -27.78
CA THR A 137 14.91 -15.79 -27.95
C THR A 137 14.79 -15.40 -29.42
N GLN A 138 15.84 -15.65 -30.23
CA GLN A 138 15.85 -15.24 -31.64
C GLN A 138 14.81 -16.02 -32.48
N HIS A 139 14.63 -17.31 -32.22
CA HIS A 139 13.63 -18.13 -32.94
C HIS A 139 12.20 -17.65 -32.59
N ILE A 140 11.91 -17.38 -31.31
CA ILE A 140 10.62 -16.89 -30.87
C ILE A 140 10.32 -15.50 -31.48
N LYS A 141 11.30 -14.59 -31.51
CA LYS A 141 11.15 -13.29 -32.17
C LYS A 141 10.78 -13.45 -33.65
N THR A 142 11.48 -14.31 -34.38
CA THR A 142 11.18 -14.57 -35.80
C THR A 142 9.76 -15.09 -36.01
N ILE A 143 9.28 -15.97 -35.14
CA ILE A 143 7.90 -16.46 -35.19
C ILE A 143 6.92 -15.28 -35.01
N ILE A 144 7.11 -14.46 -33.96
CA ILE A 144 6.23 -13.32 -33.66
C ILE A 144 6.24 -12.32 -34.81
N GLU A 145 7.41 -11.95 -35.35
CA GLU A 145 7.55 -11.06 -36.49
C GLU A 145 6.81 -11.60 -37.73
N THR A 146 6.94 -12.90 -38.00
CA THR A 146 6.28 -13.51 -39.13
C THR A 146 4.76 -13.44 -39.07
N TYR A 147 4.18 -13.71 -37.90
CA TYR A 147 2.73 -13.66 -37.71
C TYR A 147 2.19 -12.25 -37.59
N MET A 148 2.88 -11.38 -36.85
CA MET A 148 2.36 -10.03 -36.57
C MET A 148 2.57 -9.03 -37.70
N ASN A 149 3.51 -9.29 -38.63
CA ASN A 149 3.63 -8.51 -39.86
C ASN A 149 2.58 -8.88 -40.94
N ASN A 150 1.73 -9.87 -40.64
CA ASN A 150 0.63 -10.21 -41.55
C ASN A 150 -0.50 -9.19 -41.44
N ASN A 151 -0.64 -8.34 -42.47
CA ASN A 151 -1.66 -7.28 -42.53
C ASN A 151 -3.11 -7.80 -42.58
N SER A 152 -3.34 -9.10 -42.62
CA SER A 152 -4.68 -9.70 -42.49
C SER A 152 -5.06 -10.00 -41.03
N LEU A 153 -4.09 -10.01 -40.10
CA LEU A 153 -4.31 -10.35 -38.73
C LEU A 153 -4.77 -9.09 -37.95
N GLN A 154 -6.06 -9.00 -37.66
CA GLN A 154 -6.62 -7.97 -36.82
C GLN A 154 -6.40 -8.30 -35.34
N LEU A 155 -5.69 -7.43 -34.61
CA LEU A 155 -5.46 -7.53 -33.18
C LEU A 155 -6.49 -6.67 -32.45
N ARG A 156 -7.49 -7.29 -31.84
CA ARG A 156 -8.54 -6.59 -31.11
C ARG A 156 -7.95 -5.79 -29.94
N GLN A 157 -8.42 -4.57 -29.76
CA GLN A 157 -8.03 -3.68 -28.67
C GLN A 157 -9.25 -3.38 -27.79
N LEU A 158 -9.23 -3.86 -26.56
CA LEU A 158 -10.27 -3.57 -25.58
C LEU A 158 -10.02 -2.19 -24.95
N LEU A 159 -10.71 -1.18 -25.50
CA LEU A 159 -10.58 0.20 -25.02
C LEU A 159 -11.44 0.48 -23.79
N ARG A 160 -12.54 -0.25 -23.63
CA ARG A 160 -13.40 -0.32 -22.46
C ARG A 160 -13.91 -1.76 -22.27
N PRO A 161 -14.25 -2.20 -21.06
CA PRO A 161 -14.95 -3.47 -20.85
C PRO A 161 -16.26 -3.51 -21.65
N THR A 162 -16.53 -4.63 -22.31
CA THR A 162 -17.74 -4.81 -23.14
C THR A 162 -19.02 -4.65 -22.33
N GLN A 163 -19.00 -5.02 -21.05
CA GLN A 163 -20.11 -4.81 -20.12
C GLN A 163 -20.50 -3.33 -19.98
N VAL A 164 -19.51 -2.41 -20.00
CA VAL A 164 -19.78 -0.96 -19.93
C VAL A 164 -20.62 -0.52 -21.14
N TYR A 165 -20.28 -0.95 -22.35
CA TYR A 165 -21.05 -0.65 -23.54
C TYR A 165 -22.46 -1.23 -23.48
N TYR A 166 -22.60 -2.45 -22.97
CA TYR A 166 -23.91 -3.07 -22.76
C TYR A 166 -24.79 -2.26 -21.82
N GLU A 167 -24.25 -1.77 -20.71
CA GLU A 167 -25.00 -0.91 -19.78
C GLU A 167 -25.40 0.43 -20.42
N PHE A 168 -24.58 1.02 -21.29
CA PHE A 168 -24.97 2.20 -22.07
C PHE A 168 -26.14 1.90 -23.03
N ILE A 169 -26.11 0.79 -23.76
CA ILE A 169 -27.22 0.37 -24.64
C ILE A 169 -28.49 0.19 -23.81
N LYS A 170 -28.39 -0.46 -22.66
CA LYS A 170 -29.50 -0.69 -21.73
C LYS A 170 -30.06 0.64 -21.18
N ALA A 171 -29.19 1.56 -20.77
CA ALA A 171 -29.57 2.87 -20.26
C ALA A 171 -30.27 3.70 -21.33
N CYS A 172 -29.80 3.65 -22.59
CA CYS A 172 -30.45 4.33 -23.73
C CYS A 172 -31.84 3.79 -24.07
N LYS A 173 -32.20 2.57 -23.64
CA LYS A 173 -33.53 1.96 -23.79
C LYS A 173 -34.51 2.32 -22.68
N ASN A 174 -34.07 3.04 -21.65
CA ASN A 174 -34.97 3.52 -20.59
C ASN A 174 -36.06 4.44 -21.19
N PRO A 175 -37.33 4.31 -20.77
CA PRO A 175 -38.42 5.16 -21.26
C PRO A 175 -38.13 6.67 -21.22
N GLU A 176 -37.44 7.16 -20.19
CA GLU A 176 -37.05 8.57 -20.09
C GLU A 176 -36.01 8.98 -21.15
N ALA A 177 -35.08 8.09 -21.48
CA ALA A 177 -34.09 8.30 -22.54
C ALA A 177 -34.74 8.33 -23.93
N LEU A 178 -35.81 7.56 -24.13
CA LEU A 178 -36.55 7.46 -25.40
C LEU A 178 -37.48 8.64 -25.65
N LYS A 179 -37.74 9.51 -24.66
CA LYS A 179 -38.60 10.69 -24.84
C LYS A 179 -38.00 11.74 -25.79
N SER A 180 -36.68 11.83 -25.87
CA SER A 180 -36.00 12.73 -26.79
C SER A 180 -34.59 12.28 -27.13
N SER A 181 -34.08 12.63 -28.31
CA SER A 181 -32.69 12.39 -28.69
C SER A 181 -31.71 13.04 -27.71
N ILE A 182 -32.03 14.23 -27.21
CA ILE A 182 -31.21 14.96 -26.25
C ILE A 182 -31.00 14.15 -24.97
N ASN A 183 -32.02 13.45 -24.47
CA ASN A 183 -31.88 12.63 -23.27
C ASN A 183 -30.94 11.46 -23.51
N ARG A 184 -31.04 10.81 -24.67
CA ARG A 184 -30.14 9.73 -25.07
C ARG A 184 -28.70 10.24 -25.27
N ASP A 185 -28.53 11.38 -25.94
CA ASP A 185 -27.22 11.99 -26.18
C ASP A 185 -26.51 12.33 -24.86
N LYS A 186 -27.23 12.83 -23.87
CA LYS A 186 -26.68 13.10 -22.53
C LYS A 186 -26.15 11.85 -21.86
N ILE A 187 -26.80 10.68 -22.02
CA ILE A 187 -26.29 9.41 -21.50
C ILE A 187 -25.00 9.05 -22.22
N LEU A 188 -24.96 9.15 -23.55
CA LEU A 188 -23.79 8.80 -24.33
C LEU A 188 -22.61 9.74 -24.08
N MET A 189 -22.86 11.01 -23.76
CA MET A 189 -21.82 11.99 -23.40
C MET A 189 -21.06 11.59 -22.10
N ILE A 190 -21.62 10.74 -21.25
CA ILE A 190 -20.94 10.22 -20.08
C ILE A 190 -19.70 9.40 -20.45
N LEU A 191 -19.62 8.87 -21.68
CA LEU A 191 -18.40 8.23 -22.19
C LEU A 191 -17.17 9.14 -22.15
N GLN A 192 -17.38 10.47 -22.11
CA GLN A 192 -16.30 11.46 -21.98
C GLN A 192 -15.73 11.55 -20.55
N ASN A 193 -16.40 10.98 -19.55
CA ASN A 193 -15.88 10.97 -18.19
C ASN A 193 -14.65 10.06 -18.09
N ASN A 194 -13.63 10.54 -17.37
CA ASN A 194 -12.37 9.80 -17.13
C ASN A 194 -11.52 9.51 -18.39
N PHE A 195 -11.59 10.33 -19.42
CA PHE A 195 -10.65 10.25 -20.55
C PHE A 195 -9.67 11.44 -20.54
N VAL A 196 -8.52 11.26 -21.17
CA VAL A 196 -7.60 12.38 -21.42
C VAL A 196 -8.16 13.20 -22.57
N PRO A 197 -8.41 14.52 -22.40
CA PRO A 197 -8.97 15.37 -23.43
C PRO A 197 -7.92 15.63 -24.52
N THR A 198 -7.76 14.69 -25.43
CA THR A 198 -6.89 14.75 -26.60
C THR A 198 -7.72 14.48 -27.85
N ASP A 199 -7.23 14.92 -29.00
CA ASP A 199 -7.87 14.61 -30.29
C ASP A 199 -8.09 13.11 -30.47
N PHE A 200 -7.15 12.30 -30.01
CA PHE A 200 -7.25 10.84 -30.02
C PHE A 200 -8.44 10.33 -29.21
N GLY A 201 -8.65 10.88 -28.01
CA GLY A 201 -9.75 10.51 -27.15
C GLY A 201 -11.11 10.89 -27.74
N TYR A 202 -11.23 12.07 -28.31
CA TYR A 202 -12.48 12.54 -28.96
C TYR A 202 -12.88 11.69 -30.15
N LEU A 203 -11.97 11.38 -31.07
CA LEU A 203 -12.23 10.53 -32.23
C LEU A 203 -12.71 9.14 -31.84
N ARG A 204 -12.10 8.57 -30.81
CA ARG A 204 -12.54 7.28 -30.25
C ARG A 204 -13.96 7.34 -29.71
N ILE A 205 -14.27 8.34 -28.89
CA ILE A 205 -15.60 8.50 -28.26
C ILE A 205 -16.67 8.73 -29.33
N GLU A 206 -16.37 9.50 -30.38
CA GLU A 206 -17.28 9.69 -31.47
C GLU A 206 -17.64 8.36 -32.15
N GLU A 207 -16.66 7.49 -32.38
CA GLU A 207 -16.91 6.16 -32.96
C GLU A 207 -17.66 5.25 -31.97
N GLU A 208 -17.36 5.32 -30.66
CA GLU A 208 -18.11 4.62 -29.61
C GLU A 208 -19.59 5.01 -29.67
N ILE A 209 -19.90 6.31 -29.69
CA ILE A 209 -21.26 6.85 -29.77
C ILE A 209 -21.97 6.37 -31.05
N LYS A 210 -21.35 6.49 -32.24
CA LYS A 210 -21.92 6.02 -33.50
C LYS A 210 -22.33 4.56 -33.51
N ASN A 211 -21.54 3.70 -32.84
CA ASN A 211 -21.87 2.27 -32.71
C ASN A 211 -23.01 2.06 -31.70
N LEU A 212 -22.96 2.71 -30.54
CA LEU A 212 -23.98 2.58 -29.49
C LEU A 212 -25.34 3.12 -29.91
N GLU A 213 -25.40 4.16 -30.75
CA GLU A 213 -26.61 4.65 -31.36
C GLU A 213 -27.30 3.59 -32.25
N LYS A 214 -26.53 2.73 -32.86
CA LYS A 214 -26.99 1.58 -33.66
C LYS A 214 -27.17 0.31 -32.82
N GLU A 215 -27.02 0.43 -31.50
CA GLU A 215 -27.07 -0.71 -30.55
C GLU A 215 -25.96 -1.77 -30.77
N TYR A 216 -24.85 -1.37 -31.36
CA TYR A 216 -23.70 -2.25 -31.55
C TYR A 216 -22.66 -1.99 -30.45
N ILE A 217 -22.06 -3.05 -29.95
CA ILE A 217 -20.87 -2.94 -29.10
C ILE A 217 -19.69 -2.55 -29.99
N PRO A 218 -19.01 -1.40 -29.71
CA PRO A 218 -17.87 -0.97 -30.52
C PRO A 218 -16.75 -2.02 -30.57
N LYS A 219 -16.26 -2.30 -31.78
CA LYS A 219 -15.13 -3.21 -32.00
C LYS A 219 -13.95 -2.44 -32.56
N PHE A 220 -12.93 -2.27 -31.73
CA PHE A 220 -11.67 -1.64 -32.13
C PHE A 220 -10.58 -2.68 -32.34
N TYR A 221 -9.68 -2.44 -33.31
CA TYR A 221 -8.53 -3.29 -33.60
C TYR A 221 -7.37 -2.46 -34.18
N THR A 222 -6.20 -3.06 -34.19
CA THR A 222 -5.04 -2.58 -34.93
C THR A 222 -4.39 -3.76 -35.66
N TYR A 223 -3.35 -3.50 -36.45
CA TYR A 223 -2.48 -4.55 -37.01
C TYR A 223 -1.17 -4.59 -36.22
N GLY A 224 -0.47 -5.72 -36.27
CA GLY A 224 0.73 -5.94 -35.48
C GLY A 224 1.83 -4.89 -35.67
N ASN A 225 1.96 -4.36 -36.88
CA ASN A 225 2.94 -3.35 -37.30
C ASN A 225 2.35 -1.93 -37.47
N SER A 226 1.14 -1.66 -36.97
CA SER A 226 0.47 -0.37 -37.09
C SER A 226 0.23 0.29 -35.72
N THR A 227 0.35 1.62 -35.68
CA THR A 227 -0.04 2.44 -34.54
C THR A 227 -1.44 3.06 -34.70
N ASP A 228 -2.15 2.78 -35.81
CA ASP A 228 -3.46 3.32 -36.11
C ASP A 228 -4.57 2.52 -35.39
N LEU A 229 -5.62 3.20 -35.02
CA LEU A 229 -6.86 2.62 -34.49
C LEU A 229 -7.87 2.42 -35.62
N TYR A 230 -8.39 1.21 -35.71
CA TYR A 230 -9.37 0.82 -36.74
C TYR A 230 -10.70 0.43 -36.09
N SER A 231 -11.80 0.69 -36.81
CA SER A 231 -13.14 0.16 -36.54
C SER A 231 -13.87 -0.03 -37.87
N ASN A 232 -14.63 -1.12 -38.02
CA ASN A 232 -15.47 -1.39 -39.19
C ASN A 232 -14.73 -1.26 -40.55
N GLY A 233 -13.46 -1.64 -40.61
CA GLY A 233 -12.66 -1.53 -41.85
C GLY A 233 -12.03 -0.16 -42.13
N ASN A 234 -12.28 0.84 -41.30
CA ASN A 234 -11.79 2.21 -41.47
C ASN A 234 -10.75 2.57 -40.40
N ILE A 235 -9.83 3.46 -40.73
CA ILE A 235 -8.97 4.13 -39.78
C ILE A 235 -9.79 5.17 -39.05
N ILE A 236 -9.97 5.03 -37.74
CA ILE A 236 -10.66 5.98 -36.87
C ILE A 236 -9.69 7.05 -36.39
N CYS A 237 -8.47 6.63 -36.04
CA CYS A 237 -7.45 7.57 -35.60
C CYS A 237 -6.07 7.08 -36.03
N LYS A 238 -5.33 7.94 -36.74
CA LYS A 238 -3.93 7.68 -37.09
C LYS A 238 -3.04 7.89 -35.87
N ASP A 239 -2.01 7.08 -35.76
CA ASP A 239 -1.03 7.16 -34.66
C ASP A 239 -1.65 7.18 -33.26
N TYR A 240 -2.74 6.45 -33.06
CA TYR A 240 -3.45 6.36 -31.77
C TYR A 240 -2.62 5.67 -30.69
N PHE A 241 -1.86 4.65 -31.07
CA PHE A 241 -0.97 3.92 -30.17
C PHE A 241 0.42 4.57 -30.13
N ARG A 242 1.11 4.44 -28.99
CA ARG A 242 2.48 4.99 -28.79
C ARG A 242 3.53 4.19 -29.52
N GLU A 243 3.30 2.88 -29.61
CA GLU A 243 4.13 1.92 -30.31
C GLU A 243 3.26 0.80 -30.86
N THR A 244 3.79 0.03 -31.78
CA THR A 244 3.07 -1.12 -32.34
C THR A 244 2.99 -2.27 -31.36
N ALA A 245 1.98 -3.14 -31.52
CA ALA A 245 1.86 -4.36 -30.71
C ALA A 245 3.07 -5.31 -30.92
N LEU A 246 3.65 -5.31 -32.13
CA LEU A 246 4.86 -6.06 -32.46
C LEU A 246 6.07 -5.53 -31.66
N ASP A 247 6.31 -4.22 -31.71
CA ASP A 247 7.44 -3.61 -30.98
C ASP A 247 7.34 -3.90 -29.48
N GLN A 248 6.14 -3.82 -28.91
CA GLN A 248 5.92 -4.12 -27.51
C GLN A 248 6.23 -5.60 -27.17
N ALA A 249 5.78 -6.53 -28.02
CA ALA A 249 6.05 -7.95 -27.83
C ALA A 249 7.56 -8.25 -27.90
N LEU A 250 8.26 -7.70 -28.88
CA LEU A 250 9.71 -7.85 -29.02
C LEU A 250 10.47 -7.25 -27.85
N LYS A 251 10.11 -6.04 -27.40
CA LYS A 251 10.70 -5.41 -26.20
C LYS A 251 10.52 -6.23 -24.94
N LYS A 252 9.37 -6.88 -24.75
CA LYS A 252 9.13 -7.76 -23.59
C LYS A 252 10.08 -8.97 -23.61
N ILE A 253 10.31 -9.56 -24.78
CA ILE A 253 11.27 -10.67 -24.95
C ILE A 253 12.70 -10.19 -24.69
N ASP A 254 13.08 -8.99 -25.18
CA ASP A 254 14.42 -8.43 -24.96
C ASP A 254 14.72 -8.14 -23.49
N LYS A 255 13.70 -7.77 -22.73
CA LYS A 255 13.82 -7.52 -21.28
C LYS A 255 13.80 -8.81 -20.44
N LEU A 256 13.45 -9.95 -21.04
CA LEU A 256 13.37 -11.20 -20.29
C LEU A 256 14.78 -11.64 -19.86
N ASN A 257 14.98 -11.70 -18.56
CA ASN A 257 16.20 -12.18 -17.91
C ASN A 257 15.83 -12.95 -16.64
N LYS A 258 16.81 -13.49 -15.95
CA LYS A 258 16.57 -14.29 -14.75
C LYS A 258 15.87 -13.49 -13.65
N GLU A 259 16.24 -12.24 -13.45
CA GLU A 259 15.65 -11.38 -12.42
C GLU A 259 14.16 -11.10 -12.70
N GLN A 260 13.81 -10.84 -13.97
CA GLN A 260 12.42 -10.67 -14.38
C GLN A 260 11.61 -11.97 -14.22
N ILE A 261 12.20 -13.12 -14.50
CA ILE A 261 11.55 -14.42 -14.30
C ILE A 261 11.29 -14.65 -12.81
N ASP A 262 12.28 -14.39 -11.95
CA ASP A 262 12.16 -14.54 -10.50
C ASP A 262 11.09 -13.59 -9.94
N TYR A 263 11.06 -12.35 -10.41
CA TYR A 263 10.03 -11.36 -10.05
C TYR A 263 8.61 -11.83 -10.43
N GLN A 264 8.39 -12.26 -11.67
CA GLN A 264 7.08 -12.75 -12.12
C GLN A 264 6.66 -14.03 -11.36
N ALA A 265 7.61 -14.93 -11.07
CA ALA A 265 7.36 -16.09 -10.23
C ALA A 265 6.96 -15.70 -8.79
N ARG A 266 7.53 -14.63 -8.24
CA ARG A 266 7.10 -14.09 -6.95
C ARG A 266 5.66 -13.55 -7.00
N LEU A 267 5.25 -12.94 -8.11
CA LEU A 267 3.86 -12.51 -8.28
C LEU A 267 2.87 -13.69 -8.30
N ILE A 268 3.28 -14.88 -8.77
CA ILE A 268 2.46 -16.09 -8.64
C ILE A 268 2.24 -16.43 -7.17
N ASP A 269 3.31 -16.42 -6.35
CA ASP A 269 3.20 -16.69 -4.93
C ASP A 269 2.25 -15.71 -4.23
N LEU A 270 2.43 -14.41 -4.47
CA LEU A 270 1.62 -13.36 -3.87
C LEU A 270 0.16 -13.41 -4.36
N SER A 271 -0.06 -13.77 -5.62
CA SER A 271 -1.40 -13.98 -6.18
C SER A 271 -2.14 -15.10 -5.44
N ILE A 272 -1.51 -16.25 -5.25
CA ILE A 272 -2.12 -17.39 -4.54
C ILE A 272 -2.32 -17.05 -3.05
N LEU A 273 -1.44 -16.25 -2.45
CA LEU A 273 -1.60 -15.78 -1.08
C LEU A 273 -2.94 -15.05 -0.87
N THR A 274 -3.44 -14.32 -1.88
CA THR A 274 -4.71 -13.60 -1.76
C THR A 274 -5.92 -14.51 -1.55
N LEU A 275 -5.80 -15.80 -1.82
CA LEU A 275 -6.86 -16.81 -1.63
C LEU A 275 -6.82 -17.47 -0.24
N THR A 276 -5.81 -17.16 0.57
CA THR A 276 -5.70 -17.77 1.90
C THR A 276 -6.59 -17.08 2.91
N ASP A 277 -7.13 -17.88 3.84
CA ASP A 277 -8.00 -17.40 4.89
C ASP A 277 -7.20 -16.65 5.96
N LYS A 278 -7.63 -15.42 6.27
CA LYS A 278 -7.05 -14.57 7.30
C LYS A 278 -7.05 -15.21 8.69
N ASP A 279 -8.08 -16.00 9.03
CA ASP A 279 -8.18 -16.61 10.37
C ASP A 279 -7.09 -17.68 10.61
N LYS A 280 -6.40 -18.11 9.55
CA LYS A 280 -5.19 -18.92 9.62
C LYS A 280 -3.91 -18.10 9.74
N PHE A 281 -4.04 -16.78 9.63
CA PHE A 281 -2.99 -15.81 9.72
C PHE A 281 -2.61 -15.58 11.19
N GLY A 282 -1.31 -15.60 11.49
CA GLY A 282 -0.80 -15.37 12.85
C GLY A 282 -0.74 -16.61 13.74
N LYS A 283 -1.12 -17.78 13.26
CA LYS A 283 -0.63 -19.02 13.85
C LYS A 283 0.78 -19.20 13.34
N THR A 284 1.73 -18.53 14.02
CA THR A 284 3.13 -18.92 13.92
C THR A 284 3.17 -20.44 14.13
N THR A 285 3.59 -21.17 13.12
CA THR A 285 4.21 -22.44 13.35
C THR A 285 5.50 -22.13 14.07
N VAL A 286 5.42 -21.92 15.38
CA VAL A 286 6.57 -21.91 16.25
C VAL A 286 7.12 -23.33 16.15
N LEU A 287 8.11 -23.50 15.30
CA LEU A 287 8.88 -24.74 15.27
C LEU A 287 9.61 -24.80 16.60
N ASN A 288 9.04 -25.57 17.53
CA ASN A 288 9.51 -25.80 18.88
C ASN A 288 10.83 -26.55 18.86
N LYS A 289 11.92 -25.83 18.60
CA LYS A 289 13.27 -26.31 18.94
C LYS A 289 13.97 -25.24 19.77
N PRO A 290 14.19 -25.47 21.09
CA PRO A 290 14.96 -24.54 21.89
C PRO A 290 16.39 -24.47 21.34
N LEU A 291 16.85 -23.22 21.12
CA LEU A 291 18.25 -22.93 20.84
C LEU A 291 19.10 -23.25 22.08
N GLN A 292 20.09 -24.09 21.93
CA GLN A 292 21.16 -24.20 22.91
C GLN A 292 22.04 -22.94 22.86
N ASP A 293 22.11 -22.21 23.96
CA ASP A 293 23.09 -21.19 24.40
C ASP A 293 23.91 -20.37 23.38
N GLU A 294 23.44 -20.16 22.15
CA GLU A 294 24.06 -19.21 21.23
C GLU A 294 23.68 -17.77 21.62
N LYS A 295 24.67 -16.97 22.00
CA LYS A 295 24.51 -15.53 22.19
C LYS A 295 24.06 -14.91 20.86
N ILE A 296 23.02 -14.10 20.94
CA ILE A 296 22.66 -13.21 19.84
C ILE A 296 23.86 -12.32 19.56
N ASN A 297 24.45 -12.51 18.41
CA ASN A 297 25.53 -11.67 17.94
C ASN A 297 25.09 -10.95 16.63
N ASN A 298 25.80 -9.89 16.32
CA ASN A 298 25.53 -9.11 15.10
C ASN A 298 25.51 -9.98 13.85
N GLN A 299 26.27 -11.06 13.78
CA GLN A 299 26.29 -11.96 12.63
C GLN A 299 25.01 -12.76 12.46
N PHE A 300 24.41 -13.21 13.56
CA PHE A 300 23.15 -13.94 13.49
C PHE A 300 22.00 -13.03 13.04
N VAL A 301 21.90 -11.82 13.63
CA VAL A 301 20.93 -10.80 13.21
C VAL A 301 21.14 -10.45 11.74
N HIS A 302 22.38 -10.24 11.32
CA HIS A 302 22.71 -9.97 9.93
C HIS A 302 22.22 -11.07 8.97
N ASN A 303 22.40 -12.33 9.32
CA ASN A 303 21.98 -13.46 8.48
C ASN A 303 20.44 -13.48 8.27
N ILE A 304 19.67 -13.31 9.35
CA ILE A 304 18.19 -13.25 9.27
C ILE A 304 17.73 -12.08 8.39
N ILE A 305 18.30 -10.89 8.65
CA ILE A 305 17.90 -9.70 7.92
C ILE A 305 18.30 -9.80 6.45
N THR A 306 19.45 -10.38 6.14
CA THR A 306 19.92 -10.61 4.77
C THR A 306 18.98 -11.53 4.01
N GLU A 307 18.42 -12.56 4.66
CA GLU A 307 17.42 -13.43 4.06
C GLU A 307 16.13 -12.67 3.72
N ILE A 308 15.62 -11.88 4.67
CA ILE A 308 14.45 -11.02 4.45
C ILE A 308 14.71 -10.00 3.33
N MET A 309 15.87 -9.34 3.33
CA MET A 309 16.26 -8.38 2.30
C MET A 309 16.39 -9.03 0.92
N SER A 310 16.90 -10.27 0.86
CA SER A 310 16.96 -11.04 -0.39
C SER A 310 15.57 -11.29 -0.97
N GLU A 311 14.58 -11.63 -0.14
CA GLU A 311 13.20 -11.81 -0.59
C GLU A 311 12.54 -10.48 -1.02
N LEU A 312 12.79 -9.40 -0.28
CA LEU A 312 12.28 -8.07 -0.63
C LEU A 312 12.86 -7.58 -1.98
N ASN A 313 14.16 -7.76 -2.19
CA ASN A 313 14.81 -7.38 -3.44
C ASN A 313 14.20 -8.07 -4.68
N LYS A 314 13.74 -9.33 -4.54
CA LYS A 314 13.03 -10.04 -5.62
C LYS A 314 11.65 -9.43 -5.94
N SER A 315 11.10 -8.62 -5.05
CA SER A 315 9.81 -7.95 -5.22
C SER A 315 9.94 -6.54 -5.79
N VAL A 316 11.15 -6.00 -5.89
CA VAL A 316 11.40 -4.64 -6.41
C VAL A 316 11.29 -4.63 -7.93
N ILE A 317 10.55 -3.65 -8.43
CA ILE A 317 10.32 -3.42 -9.85
C ILE A 317 11.16 -2.23 -10.31
N TRP A 318 12.03 -2.45 -11.28
CA TRP A 318 12.84 -1.41 -11.89
C TRP A 318 12.06 -0.72 -13.01
N TYR A 319 11.71 0.56 -12.81
CA TYR A 319 11.10 1.37 -13.86
C TYR A 319 12.13 2.01 -14.77
N ASN A 320 13.10 2.69 -14.13
CA ASN A 320 14.20 3.38 -14.77
C ASN A 320 15.32 3.60 -13.72
N ASP A 321 16.35 4.36 -14.10
CA ASP A 321 17.50 4.62 -13.24
C ASP A 321 17.16 5.40 -11.95
N GLU A 322 16.02 6.11 -11.90
CA GLU A 322 15.63 6.99 -10.80
C GLU A 322 14.43 6.48 -9.99
N ILE A 323 13.65 5.53 -10.53
CA ILE A 323 12.36 5.13 -9.95
C ILE A 323 12.24 3.61 -9.89
N ASN A 324 11.87 3.10 -8.73
CA ASN A 324 11.48 1.72 -8.49
C ASN A 324 10.10 1.66 -7.85
N SER A 325 9.42 0.53 -8.00
CA SER A 325 8.19 0.19 -7.28
C SER A 325 8.26 -1.24 -6.76
N MET A 326 7.25 -1.72 -6.07
CA MET A 326 7.12 -3.12 -5.68
C MET A 326 5.65 -3.47 -5.41
N PHE A 327 5.29 -4.75 -5.56
CA PHE A 327 4.00 -5.27 -5.13
C PHE A 327 4.10 -5.81 -3.71
N VAL A 328 3.11 -5.44 -2.89
CA VAL A 328 3.02 -5.83 -1.48
C VAL A 328 1.61 -6.37 -1.19
N PRO A 329 1.47 -7.45 -0.41
CA PRO A 329 0.17 -7.89 0.05
C PRO A 329 -0.35 -6.95 1.14
N HIS A 330 -1.56 -6.44 0.97
CA HIS A 330 -2.26 -5.60 1.94
C HIS A 330 -3.46 -6.34 2.52
N LEU A 331 -3.70 -6.17 3.80
CA LEU A 331 -4.87 -6.74 4.43
C LEU A 331 -6.08 -5.81 4.22
N SER A 332 -7.14 -6.30 3.59
CA SER A 332 -8.39 -5.54 3.44
C SER A 332 -9.13 -5.45 4.79
N ASP A 333 -9.39 -4.22 5.24
CA ASP A 333 -10.14 -3.95 6.49
C ASP A 333 -11.60 -4.46 6.42
N THR A 334 -12.19 -4.44 5.24
CA THR A 334 -13.62 -4.72 5.05
C THR A 334 -13.92 -6.19 4.79
N LYS A 335 -13.02 -6.92 4.13
CA LYS A 335 -13.29 -8.30 3.65
C LYS A 335 -12.44 -9.37 4.32
N ARG A 336 -11.52 -9.01 5.20
CA ARG A 336 -10.56 -9.94 5.82
C ARG A 336 -9.77 -10.79 4.80
N MET A 337 -9.54 -10.26 3.60
CA MET A 337 -8.79 -10.90 2.52
C MET A 337 -7.51 -10.13 2.24
N TRP A 338 -6.53 -10.82 1.68
CA TRP A 338 -5.33 -10.20 1.17
C TRP A 338 -5.59 -9.60 -0.21
N ASN A 339 -5.16 -8.35 -0.40
CA ASN A 339 -5.11 -7.69 -1.70
C ASN A 339 -3.66 -7.51 -2.11
N LEU A 340 -3.38 -7.62 -3.38
CA LEU A 340 -2.06 -7.37 -3.93
C LEU A 340 -2.06 -6.02 -4.62
N ASN A 341 -1.34 -5.05 -4.06
CA ASN A 341 -1.23 -3.70 -4.61
C ASN A 341 0.23 -3.30 -4.77
N GLU A 342 0.49 -2.32 -5.64
CA GLU A 342 1.76 -1.61 -5.59
C GLU A 342 1.84 -0.76 -4.33
N ILE A 343 3.08 -0.52 -3.87
CA ILE A 343 3.33 0.33 -2.70
C ILE A 343 2.62 1.68 -2.80
N GLY A 344 2.04 2.10 -1.69
CA GLY A 344 1.24 3.31 -1.55
C GLY A 344 1.74 4.26 -0.47
N LEU A 345 1.01 5.35 -0.28
CA LEU A 345 1.33 6.38 0.69
C LEU A 345 0.87 5.99 2.10
N ASN A 346 1.65 5.18 2.77
CA ASN A 346 1.49 4.82 4.18
C ASN A 346 2.84 4.38 4.77
N LEU A 347 3.10 4.68 6.04
CA LEU A 347 4.27 4.19 6.76
C LEU A 347 4.00 2.83 7.40
N TYR A 348 2.73 2.53 7.69
CA TYR A 348 2.30 1.37 8.45
C TYR A 348 2.66 0.05 7.76
N GLU A 349 2.54 0.00 6.43
CA GLU A 349 2.84 -1.17 5.63
C GLU A 349 4.02 -0.92 4.69
N ASP A 350 3.88 -0.02 3.73
CA ASP A 350 4.79 0.14 2.59
C ASP A 350 6.01 1.01 2.90
N GLY A 351 5.78 2.17 3.51
CA GLY A 351 6.86 3.08 3.88
C GLY A 351 7.81 2.49 4.90
N GLY A 352 7.30 1.64 5.80
CA GLY A 352 8.13 0.91 6.74
C GLY A 352 9.07 -0.08 6.05
N ILE A 353 8.62 -0.75 4.97
CA ILE A 353 9.49 -1.61 4.14
C ILE A 353 10.61 -0.77 3.51
N ILE A 354 10.28 0.42 3.01
CA ILE A 354 11.25 1.35 2.43
C ILE A 354 12.27 1.77 3.49
N MET A 355 11.80 2.04 4.71
CA MET A 355 12.69 2.36 5.84
C MET A 355 13.58 1.19 6.25
N LEU A 356 13.14 -0.07 6.07
CA LEU A 356 14.01 -1.22 6.30
C LEU A 356 15.18 -1.26 5.31
N PHE A 357 14.94 -0.97 4.01
CA PHE A 357 16.03 -0.82 3.03
C PHE A 357 17.01 0.27 3.45
N ALA A 358 16.51 1.42 3.88
CA ALA A 358 17.32 2.55 4.33
C ALA A 358 18.14 2.20 5.58
N ALA A 359 17.51 1.57 6.58
CA ALA A 359 18.14 1.18 7.84
C ALA A 359 19.20 0.08 7.65
N TYR A 360 18.91 -0.91 6.79
CA TYR A 360 19.88 -1.95 6.44
C TYR A 360 21.10 -1.34 5.75
N GLY A 361 20.86 -0.50 4.73
CA GLY A 361 21.92 0.18 4.01
C GLY A 361 22.79 1.07 4.92
N TYR A 362 22.15 1.79 5.87
CA TYR A 362 22.85 2.61 6.87
C TYR A 362 23.69 1.75 7.82
N SER A 363 23.15 0.63 8.31
CA SER A 363 23.82 -0.22 9.30
C SER A 363 25.03 -0.97 8.73
N TYR A 364 24.95 -1.39 7.47
CA TYR A 364 25.99 -2.22 6.85
C TYR A 364 26.78 -1.52 5.74
N ASN A 365 26.59 -0.20 5.56
CA ASN A 365 27.18 0.59 4.46
C ASN A 365 26.84 0.02 3.07
N ASP A 366 25.66 -0.57 2.93
CA ASP A 366 25.16 -1.06 1.64
C ASP A 366 24.47 0.07 0.86
N ILE A 367 25.23 0.72 -0.01
CA ILE A 367 24.76 1.83 -0.82
C ILE A 367 23.61 1.40 -1.75
N ASN A 368 23.60 0.17 -2.25
CA ASN A 368 22.54 -0.32 -3.14
C ASN A 368 21.17 -0.33 -2.44
N SER A 369 21.12 -0.75 -1.19
CA SER A 369 19.88 -0.70 -0.40
C SER A 369 19.41 0.73 -0.14
N ILE A 370 20.32 1.68 0.09
CA ILE A 370 19.97 3.10 0.24
C ILE A 370 19.45 3.67 -1.10
N GLU A 371 20.09 3.35 -2.21
CA GLU A 371 19.63 3.76 -3.54
C GLU A 371 18.26 3.16 -3.88
N THR A 372 18.02 1.90 -3.53
CA THR A 372 16.71 1.25 -3.68
C THR A 372 15.63 1.98 -2.87
N SER A 373 15.90 2.29 -1.60
CA SER A 373 15.01 3.08 -0.75
C SER A 373 14.72 4.45 -1.39
N ALA A 374 15.74 5.16 -1.85
CA ALA A 374 15.61 6.46 -2.51
C ALA A 374 14.73 6.40 -3.77
N LYS A 375 14.92 5.38 -4.61
CA LYS A 375 14.13 5.16 -5.83
C LYS A 375 12.67 4.80 -5.55
N LEU A 376 12.40 4.03 -4.49
CA LEU A 376 11.04 3.75 -4.02
C LEU A 376 10.37 5.03 -3.48
N ILE A 377 11.09 5.88 -2.75
CA ILE A 377 10.60 7.18 -2.30
C ILE A 377 10.28 8.09 -3.48
N ASN A 378 11.12 8.10 -4.52
CA ASN A 378 10.85 8.86 -5.74
C ASN A 378 9.54 8.43 -6.43
N TYR A 379 9.25 7.13 -6.44
CA TYR A 379 7.96 6.62 -6.92
C TYR A 379 6.79 7.16 -6.09
N LEU A 380 6.88 7.08 -4.77
CA LEU A 380 5.82 7.58 -3.87
C LEU A 380 5.65 9.11 -3.98
N ASN A 381 6.72 9.86 -4.20
CA ASN A 381 6.67 11.31 -4.40
C ASN A 381 5.83 11.71 -5.64
N ILE A 382 5.70 10.84 -6.64
CA ILE A 382 4.82 11.07 -7.80
C ILE A 382 3.34 10.98 -7.37
N LEU A 383 3.02 10.17 -6.36
CA LEU A 383 1.66 9.97 -5.87
C LEU A 383 1.15 11.09 -4.96
N LYS A 384 2.00 12.05 -4.55
CA LYS A 384 1.65 13.12 -3.60
C LYS A 384 0.43 13.96 -4.04
N ASP A 385 0.27 14.14 -5.34
CA ASP A 385 -0.80 14.95 -5.93
C ASP A 385 -2.04 14.12 -6.33
N ASP A 386 -2.10 12.82 -5.98
CA ASP A 386 -3.27 12.00 -6.27
C ASP A 386 -4.49 12.50 -5.44
N PRO A 387 -5.55 13.00 -6.09
CA PRO A 387 -6.72 13.53 -5.40
C PRO A 387 -7.53 12.46 -4.67
N LYS A 388 -7.30 11.18 -4.96
CA LYS A 388 -7.97 10.06 -4.28
C LYS A 388 -7.41 9.80 -2.87
N ILE A 389 -6.22 10.30 -2.59
CA ILE A 389 -5.57 10.13 -1.29
C ILE A 389 -5.81 11.41 -0.49
N GLU A 390 -6.85 11.42 0.33
CA GLU A 390 -7.21 12.57 1.17
C GLU A 390 -6.54 12.52 2.56
N ASN A 391 -6.17 11.33 3.03
CA ASN A 391 -5.58 11.11 4.33
C ASN A 391 -4.19 11.76 4.45
N GLN A 392 -3.99 12.53 5.53
CA GLN A 392 -2.79 13.32 5.81
C GLN A 392 -1.89 12.70 6.89
N SER A 393 -2.25 11.54 7.45
CA SER A 393 -1.46 10.84 8.46
C SER A 393 -0.11 10.37 7.92
N ILE A 394 0.89 10.27 8.80
CA ILE A 394 2.17 9.59 8.49
C ILE A 394 1.96 8.10 8.29
N PHE A 395 1.17 7.47 9.16
CA PHE A 395 1.04 6.00 9.13
C PHE A 395 0.18 5.50 7.98
N THR A 396 -0.87 6.23 7.60
CA THR A 396 -1.86 5.73 6.64
C THR A 396 -2.16 6.67 5.47
N GLY A 397 -1.35 7.71 5.26
CA GLY A 397 -1.61 8.72 4.25
C GLY A 397 -0.38 9.45 3.70
N LYS A 398 -0.64 10.61 3.09
CA LYS A 398 0.38 11.47 2.45
C LYS A 398 1.50 11.91 3.40
N GLY A 399 1.21 12.01 4.69
CA GLY A 399 2.20 12.33 5.71
C GLY A 399 3.37 11.35 5.77
N SER A 400 3.20 10.11 5.28
CA SER A 400 4.31 9.15 5.16
C SER A 400 5.50 9.69 4.37
N LEU A 401 5.23 10.52 3.37
CA LEU A 401 6.28 11.17 2.57
C LEU A 401 7.15 12.14 3.38
N LEU A 402 6.60 12.75 4.46
CA LEU A 402 7.41 13.59 5.35
C LEU A 402 8.49 12.73 6.01
N TYR A 403 8.06 11.60 6.60
CA TYR A 403 8.96 10.70 7.30
C TYR A 403 10.03 10.12 6.37
N LEU A 404 9.62 9.64 5.21
CA LEU A 404 10.49 9.01 4.23
C LEU A 404 11.52 10.00 3.65
N ASN A 405 11.06 11.17 3.17
CA ASN A 405 11.96 12.16 2.55
C ASN A 405 12.95 12.74 3.57
N TYR A 406 12.52 13.01 4.81
CA TYR A 406 13.42 13.59 5.80
C TYR A 406 14.47 12.58 6.26
N ASN A 407 14.09 11.32 6.50
CA ASN A 407 15.04 10.30 6.93
C ASN A 407 16.05 9.93 5.85
N ILE A 408 15.63 9.80 4.58
CA ILE A 408 16.59 9.54 3.49
C ILE A 408 17.53 10.76 3.28
N TYR A 409 17.02 11.99 3.43
CA TYR A 409 17.88 13.18 3.45
C TYR A 409 18.96 13.09 4.51
N LYS A 410 18.62 12.73 5.76
CA LYS A 410 19.56 12.57 6.87
C LYS A 410 20.60 11.50 6.58
N ILE A 411 20.18 10.34 6.08
CA ILE A 411 21.09 9.22 5.73
C ILE A 411 22.10 9.67 4.64
N ILE A 412 21.62 10.25 3.54
CA ILE A 412 22.47 10.67 2.43
C ILE A 412 23.50 11.71 2.91
N LYS A 413 23.05 12.65 3.76
CA LYS A 413 23.90 13.69 4.34
C LYS A 413 24.96 13.10 5.27
N ASN A 414 24.57 12.19 6.17
CA ASN A 414 25.48 11.61 7.16
C ASN A 414 26.55 10.72 6.51
N LEU A 415 26.16 9.94 5.51
CA LEU A 415 27.08 9.05 4.79
C LEU A 415 27.78 9.72 3.60
N ASN A 416 27.46 11.00 3.32
CA ASN A 416 28.02 11.79 2.21
C ASN A 416 27.92 11.07 0.85
N ILE A 417 26.75 10.51 0.55
CA ILE A 417 26.51 9.75 -0.69
C ILE A 417 26.37 10.72 -1.87
N LYS A 418 27.37 10.76 -2.74
CA LYS A 418 27.45 11.76 -3.84
C LYS A 418 26.50 11.49 -5.00
N ASN A 419 26.11 10.24 -5.21
CA ASN A 419 25.26 9.83 -6.35
C ASN A 419 23.77 10.19 -6.14
N LEU A 420 23.36 10.53 -4.91
CA LEU A 420 22.01 10.90 -4.57
C LEU A 420 21.89 12.41 -4.31
N LYS A 421 20.85 13.02 -4.84
CA LYS A 421 20.60 14.47 -4.74
C LYS A 421 19.99 14.84 -3.38
N CYS A 422 20.81 14.85 -2.33
CA CYS A 422 20.43 15.06 -0.93
C CYS A 422 19.40 16.20 -0.73
N ASN A 423 19.65 17.38 -1.30
CA ASN A 423 18.82 18.57 -1.12
C ASN A 423 17.41 18.45 -1.77
N GLU A 424 17.22 17.57 -2.74
CA GLU A 424 15.90 17.36 -3.36
C GLU A 424 14.93 16.72 -2.37
N TYR A 425 15.38 15.81 -1.52
CA TYR A 425 14.56 15.19 -0.47
C TYR A 425 14.17 16.20 0.62
N LYS A 426 15.08 17.09 1.06
CA LYS A 426 14.74 18.16 2.00
C LYS A 426 13.72 19.13 1.39
N LYS A 427 13.87 19.50 0.11
CA LYS A 427 12.91 20.35 -0.61
C LYS A 427 11.54 19.66 -0.73
N MET A 428 11.52 18.36 -1.04
CA MET A 428 10.27 17.60 -1.12
C MET A 428 9.57 17.52 0.23
N PHE A 429 10.31 17.26 1.32
CA PHE A 429 9.80 17.34 2.68
C PHE A 429 9.14 18.70 2.96
N THR A 430 9.87 19.82 2.66
CA THR A 430 9.35 21.18 2.92
C THR A 430 8.07 21.45 2.13
N LEU A 431 8.03 21.08 0.85
CA LEU A 431 6.85 21.26 -0.01
C LEU A 431 5.63 20.50 0.55
N ILE A 432 5.82 19.25 0.96
CA ILE A 432 4.73 18.42 1.48
C ILE A 432 4.28 18.96 2.84
N ALA A 433 5.20 19.38 3.71
CA ALA A 433 4.88 19.97 5.01
C ALA A 433 4.09 21.27 4.86
N ASP A 434 4.47 22.16 3.94
CA ASP A 434 3.73 23.36 3.62
C ASP A 434 2.28 23.05 3.21
N ASN A 435 2.09 22.12 2.27
CA ASN A 435 0.77 21.74 1.81
C ASN A 435 -0.10 21.13 2.93
N LEU A 436 0.51 20.29 3.78
CA LEU A 436 -0.20 19.66 4.90
C LEU A 436 -0.63 20.70 5.94
N LEU A 437 0.24 21.66 6.28
CA LEU A 437 -0.08 22.74 7.20
C LEU A 437 -1.16 23.66 6.62
N ASP A 438 -1.08 24.02 5.33
CA ASP A 438 -2.10 24.85 4.68
C ASP A 438 -3.48 24.18 4.69
N VAL A 439 -3.57 22.89 4.33
CA VAL A 439 -4.81 22.11 4.44
C VAL A 439 -5.34 22.08 5.87
N SER A 440 -4.45 21.95 6.87
CA SER A 440 -4.84 21.95 8.29
C SER A 440 -5.37 23.31 8.75
N LEU A 441 -4.85 24.39 8.17
CA LEU A 441 -5.29 25.75 8.47
C LEU A 441 -6.61 26.10 7.78
N GLU A 442 -6.88 25.54 6.61
CA GLU A 442 -8.09 25.84 5.82
C GLU A 442 -9.30 25.02 6.28
N LYS A 443 -9.13 23.72 6.55
CA LYS A 443 -10.24 22.82 6.88
C LYS A 443 -10.73 23.00 8.33
N GLU A 444 -12.00 22.69 8.59
CA GLU A 444 -12.52 22.50 9.93
C GLU A 444 -11.99 21.21 10.56
N LEU A 445 -11.44 21.28 11.78
CA LEU A 445 -10.88 20.13 12.48
C LEU A 445 -12.01 19.28 13.09
N SER A 446 -11.87 17.97 12.98
CA SER A 446 -12.81 16.97 13.47
C SER A 446 -12.13 15.97 14.42
N LYS A 447 -12.93 15.14 15.11
CA LYS A 447 -12.40 14.05 15.96
C LYS A 447 -11.39 13.16 15.21
N ALA A 448 -11.65 12.84 13.95
CA ALA A 448 -10.79 11.98 13.15
C ALA A 448 -9.38 12.55 12.93
N ASP A 449 -9.23 13.86 12.95
CA ASP A 449 -7.94 14.53 12.79
C ASP A 449 -7.00 14.32 13.98
N PHE A 450 -7.55 13.98 15.14
CA PHE A 450 -6.82 13.74 16.40
C PHE A 450 -6.55 12.25 16.67
N ASP A 451 -6.75 11.37 15.70
CA ASP A 451 -6.26 10.00 15.76
C ASP A 451 -4.80 9.97 15.28
N PHE A 452 -3.88 9.41 16.08
CA PHE A 452 -2.45 9.45 15.75
C PHE A 452 -2.10 8.53 14.57
N LEU A 453 -2.85 7.43 14.40
CA LEU A 453 -2.63 6.51 13.29
C LEU A 453 -3.24 7.01 11.99
N HIS A 454 -4.47 7.55 12.03
CA HIS A 454 -5.23 7.92 10.84
C HIS A 454 -5.39 9.42 10.64
N GLY A 455 -5.14 10.24 11.66
CA GLY A 455 -5.32 11.68 11.64
C GLY A 455 -4.05 12.46 11.30
N ILE A 456 -4.25 13.76 11.09
CA ILE A 456 -3.16 14.65 10.70
C ILE A 456 -2.16 14.94 11.83
N ILE A 457 -2.53 14.69 13.10
CA ILE A 457 -1.67 15.01 14.24
C ILE A 457 -0.32 14.29 14.22
N SER A 458 -0.23 13.08 13.64
CA SER A 458 1.07 12.41 13.48
C SER A 458 2.00 13.20 12.56
N SER A 459 1.46 13.82 11.51
CA SER A 459 2.23 14.70 10.61
C SER A 459 2.66 15.99 11.27
N ILE A 460 1.77 16.63 12.03
CA ILE A 460 2.08 17.84 12.79
C ILE A 460 3.18 17.53 13.83
N TYR A 461 3.05 16.43 14.57
CA TYR A 461 4.05 15.96 15.53
C TYR A 461 5.42 15.82 14.87
N PHE A 462 5.50 15.17 13.71
CA PHE A 462 6.76 14.96 13.01
C PHE A 462 7.36 16.27 12.49
N ILE A 463 6.54 17.17 11.94
CA ILE A 463 7.00 18.51 11.51
C ILE A 463 7.57 19.27 12.70
N CYS A 464 6.92 19.27 13.85
CA CYS A 464 7.44 19.91 15.06
C CYS A 464 8.80 19.32 15.47
N ASN A 465 8.93 18.00 15.48
CA ASN A 465 10.19 17.34 15.85
C ASN A 465 11.33 17.69 14.86
N THR A 466 11.05 17.74 13.55
CA THR A 466 12.06 18.18 12.58
C THR A 466 12.47 19.64 12.74
N CYS A 467 11.56 20.51 13.18
CA CYS A 467 11.87 21.92 13.54
C CYS A 467 12.80 22.04 14.74
N LEU A 468 12.79 21.08 15.67
CA LEU A 468 13.72 21.07 16.80
C LEU A 468 15.13 20.67 16.38
N ASP A 469 15.25 19.85 15.35
CA ASP A 469 16.52 19.35 14.81
C ASP A 469 17.14 20.27 13.76
N ASP A 470 16.34 21.07 13.05
CA ASP A 470 16.76 21.87 11.89
C ASP A 470 16.21 23.32 12.04
N LYS A 471 17.13 24.25 12.30
CA LYS A 471 16.78 25.66 12.52
C LYS A 471 16.11 26.30 11.30
N ASP A 472 16.55 25.96 10.09
CA ASP A 472 15.97 26.53 8.86
C ASP A 472 14.50 26.12 8.72
N LEU A 473 14.18 24.86 9.06
CA LEU A 473 12.81 24.37 9.06
C LEU A 473 11.97 25.04 10.18
N LYS A 474 12.56 25.26 11.35
CA LYS A 474 11.90 25.98 12.43
C LYS A 474 11.54 27.41 12.01
N ASP A 475 12.51 28.14 11.44
CA ASP A 475 12.29 29.51 10.98
C ASP A 475 11.23 29.55 9.86
N HIS A 476 11.18 28.51 9.00
CA HIS A 476 10.22 28.43 7.90
C HIS A 476 8.78 28.13 8.38
N PHE A 477 8.58 27.22 9.33
CA PHE A 477 7.25 26.74 9.72
C PHE A 477 6.66 27.44 10.96
N SER A 478 7.44 28.22 11.74
CA SER A 478 7.01 28.78 13.03
C SER A 478 5.70 29.56 12.96
N ASP A 479 5.50 30.41 11.96
CA ASP A 479 4.28 31.21 11.83
C ASP A 479 3.04 30.33 11.60
N LYS A 480 3.12 29.34 10.70
CA LYS A 480 2.03 28.40 10.43
C LYS A 480 1.70 27.56 11.67
N LEU A 481 2.74 27.07 12.38
CA LEU A 481 2.56 26.28 13.60
C LEU A 481 1.93 27.11 14.74
N ASN A 482 2.28 28.39 14.88
CA ASN A 482 1.65 29.28 15.84
C ASN A 482 0.16 29.46 15.54
N ILE A 483 -0.22 29.77 14.29
CA ILE A 483 -1.63 29.91 13.88
C ILE A 483 -2.37 28.59 14.10
N LEU A 484 -1.75 27.46 13.76
CA LEU A 484 -2.35 26.13 13.95
C LEU A 484 -2.57 25.83 15.44
N SER A 485 -1.63 26.24 16.32
CA SER A 485 -1.77 26.05 17.76
C SER A 485 -2.99 26.77 18.32
N GLU A 486 -3.21 28.01 17.90
CA GLU A 486 -4.39 28.82 18.29
C GLU A 486 -5.68 28.17 17.77
N LYS A 487 -5.67 27.75 16.50
CA LYS A 487 -6.81 27.06 15.88
C LYS A 487 -7.17 25.76 16.61
N ILE A 488 -6.21 24.93 16.98
CA ILE A 488 -6.43 23.70 17.74
C ILE A 488 -7.07 24.00 19.08
N VAL A 489 -6.53 24.97 19.85
CA VAL A 489 -7.07 25.37 21.16
C VAL A 489 -8.52 25.85 21.07
N GLN A 490 -8.87 26.58 19.99
CA GLN A 490 -10.21 27.11 19.78
C GLN A 490 -11.25 26.07 19.37
N ASN A 491 -10.82 25.03 18.64
CA ASN A 491 -11.74 24.08 17.99
C ASN A 491 -11.78 22.70 18.62
N ILE A 492 -10.81 22.35 19.47
CA ILE A 492 -10.77 21.02 20.08
C ILE A 492 -11.90 20.87 21.11
N ASN A 493 -12.66 19.77 20.96
CA ASN A 493 -13.70 19.42 21.93
C ASN A 493 -13.25 18.21 22.76
N CYS A 494 -13.08 18.42 24.06
CA CYS A 494 -12.67 17.37 24.99
C CYS A 494 -13.62 16.15 25.01
N ASP A 495 -14.89 16.32 24.62
CA ASP A 495 -15.87 15.24 24.56
C ASP A 495 -15.57 14.24 23.41
N TRP A 496 -14.71 14.60 22.45
CA TRP A 496 -14.27 13.69 21.40
C TRP A 496 -13.43 12.53 21.92
N PHE A 497 -12.75 12.72 23.07
CA PHE A 497 -11.75 11.81 23.60
C PHE A 497 -12.34 10.88 24.66
N ASN A 498 -12.76 9.70 24.24
CA ASN A 498 -13.36 8.68 25.10
C ASN A 498 -12.59 7.36 25.14
N GLU A 499 -11.42 7.32 24.50
CA GLU A 499 -10.54 6.16 24.41
C GLU A 499 -9.13 6.54 24.90
N PHE A 500 -8.47 5.60 25.58
CA PHE A 500 -7.06 5.73 25.93
C PHE A 500 -6.18 5.02 24.90
N GLY A 501 -4.89 5.36 24.86
CA GLY A 501 -3.90 4.70 24.00
C GLY A 501 -3.09 5.65 23.14
N TYR A 502 -2.03 5.12 22.55
CA TYR A 502 -1.09 5.88 21.73
C TYR A 502 -1.65 6.18 20.33
N ALA A 503 -2.04 5.15 19.59
CA ALA A 503 -2.44 5.31 18.20
C ALA A 503 -3.86 5.85 18.02
N HIS A 504 -4.81 5.40 18.84
CA HIS A 504 -6.25 5.70 18.68
C HIS A 504 -6.85 6.44 19.87
N GLY A 505 -6.04 6.92 20.82
CA GLY A 505 -6.50 7.53 22.04
C GLY A 505 -5.85 8.87 22.36
N ILE A 506 -6.06 9.27 23.59
CA ILE A 506 -5.62 10.57 24.13
C ILE A 506 -4.10 10.71 24.10
N THR A 507 -3.35 9.64 24.40
CA THR A 507 -1.88 9.70 24.52
C THR A 507 -1.21 10.27 23.26
N GLY A 508 -1.61 9.83 22.04
CA GLY A 508 -1.03 10.37 20.80
C GLY A 508 -1.37 11.84 20.59
N THR A 509 -2.59 12.25 20.99
CA THR A 509 -3.00 13.66 20.93
C THR A 509 -2.14 14.53 21.84
N ILE A 510 -1.99 14.19 23.12
CA ILE A 510 -1.17 15.00 24.04
C ILE A 510 0.30 15.02 23.65
N LEU A 511 0.82 13.95 23.03
CA LEU A 511 2.16 13.93 22.51
C LEU A 511 2.34 14.95 21.37
N CYS A 512 1.40 15.01 20.42
CA CYS A 512 1.42 16.04 19.37
C CYS A 512 1.34 17.44 19.95
N LEU A 513 0.39 17.68 20.86
CA LEU A 513 0.21 18.99 21.50
C LEU A 513 1.45 19.43 22.30
N SER A 514 2.16 18.50 22.94
CA SER A 514 3.39 18.80 23.67
C SER A 514 4.54 19.23 22.74
N SER A 515 4.67 18.61 21.57
CA SER A 515 5.66 19.02 20.58
C SER A 515 5.33 20.38 19.98
N LEU A 516 4.05 20.66 19.77
CA LEU A 516 3.59 21.97 19.30
C LEU A 516 3.81 23.05 20.39
N TYR A 517 3.51 22.74 21.66
CA TYR A 517 3.82 23.60 22.79
C TYR A 517 5.32 23.95 22.84
N ARG A 518 6.19 22.98 22.67
CA ARG A 518 7.66 23.19 22.69
C ARG A 518 8.14 24.14 21.58
N ILE A 519 7.44 24.21 20.45
CA ILE A 519 7.76 25.14 19.35
C ILE A 519 7.16 26.53 19.61
N CYS A 520 5.87 26.60 20.01
CA CYS A 520 5.06 27.80 20.01
C CYS A 520 5.02 28.52 21.40
N GLY A 521 5.27 27.81 22.52
CA GLY A 521 5.18 28.35 23.87
C GLY A 521 3.77 28.77 24.27
N ASN A 522 2.72 28.18 23.69
CA ASN A 522 1.34 28.57 23.95
C ASN A 522 0.79 27.86 25.20
N ASP A 523 0.67 28.57 26.32
CA ASP A 523 0.22 28.00 27.61
C ASP A 523 -1.19 27.38 27.58
N ALA A 524 -2.05 27.78 26.62
CA ALA A 524 -3.34 27.15 26.45
C ALA A 524 -3.23 25.69 25.99
N LEU A 525 -2.19 25.35 25.20
CA LEU A 525 -1.87 23.94 24.83
C LEU A 525 -1.48 23.16 26.10
N LEU A 526 -0.67 23.72 26.99
CA LEU A 526 -0.25 23.05 28.22
C LEU A 526 -1.45 22.70 29.10
N ASN A 527 -2.35 23.66 29.29
CA ASN A 527 -3.59 23.42 30.02
C ASN A 527 -4.45 22.33 29.42
N LEU A 528 -4.53 22.30 28.10
CA LEU A 528 -5.25 21.26 27.35
C LEU A 528 -4.58 19.86 27.50
N ILE A 529 -3.25 19.79 27.45
CA ILE A 529 -2.48 18.55 27.67
C ILE A 529 -2.78 17.98 29.04
N ILE A 530 -2.76 18.84 30.09
CA ILE A 530 -3.02 18.43 31.47
C ILE A 530 -4.45 17.90 31.60
N SER A 531 -5.45 18.64 31.11
CA SER A 531 -6.86 18.23 31.15
C SER A 531 -7.12 16.91 30.45
N LEU A 532 -6.54 16.71 29.26
CA LEU A 532 -6.65 15.45 28.51
C LEU A 532 -5.93 14.30 29.22
N ALA A 533 -4.77 14.57 29.84
CA ALA A 533 -4.04 13.56 30.60
C ALA A 533 -4.83 13.11 31.86
N GLU A 534 -5.48 14.00 32.58
CA GLU A 534 -6.36 13.68 33.71
C GLU A 534 -7.58 12.87 33.27
N LYS A 535 -8.16 13.24 32.12
CA LYS A 535 -9.27 12.46 31.52
C LYS A 535 -8.83 11.05 31.18
N GLU A 536 -7.68 10.86 30.52
CA GLU A 536 -7.16 9.53 30.20
C GLU A 536 -6.84 8.72 31.44
N ASN A 537 -6.27 9.34 32.48
CA ASN A 537 -6.04 8.70 33.79
C ASN A 537 -7.35 8.13 34.36
N THR A 538 -8.45 8.89 34.28
CA THR A 538 -9.77 8.48 34.76
C THR A 538 -10.35 7.32 33.91
N LEU A 539 -10.09 7.30 32.60
CA LEU A 539 -10.53 6.21 31.73
C LEU A 539 -9.78 4.92 32.03
N ILE A 540 -8.46 4.99 32.22
CA ILE A 540 -7.62 3.83 32.54
C ILE A 540 -7.97 3.25 33.93
N GLU A 541 -8.27 4.10 34.93
CA GLU A 541 -8.63 3.65 36.29
C GLU A 541 -9.97 2.95 36.38
N LYS A 542 -10.83 3.06 35.37
CA LYS A 542 -12.08 2.31 35.28
C LYS A 542 -11.87 0.86 34.81
N GLU A 543 -10.73 0.58 34.21
CA GLU A 543 -10.34 -0.75 33.76
C GLU A 543 -9.46 -1.42 34.81
N GLU A 544 -9.50 -2.74 34.89
CA GLU A 544 -8.47 -3.46 35.64
C GLU A 544 -7.15 -3.38 34.84
N ILE A 545 -6.11 -2.80 35.43
CA ILE A 545 -4.81 -2.61 34.75
C ILE A 545 -4.29 -3.92 34.14
N ASN A 546 -4.60 -5.08 34.74
CA ASN A 546 -4.19 -6.36 34.23
C ASN A 546 -4.92 -6.79 32.96
N ASP A 547 -6.05 -6.19 32.64
CA ASP A 547 -6.84 -6.48 31.45
C ASP A 547 -6.44 -5.56 30.27
N ILE A 548 -5.67 -4.49 30.54
CA ILE A 548 -5.15 -3.61 29.49
C ILE A 548 -4.00 -4.31 28.77
N SER A 549 -4.10 -4.37 27.44
CA SER A 549 -3.06 -4.97 26.59
C SER A 549 -1.70 -4.25 26.71
N THR A 550 -0.64 -4.89 26.27
CA THR A 550 0.72 -4.31 26.22
C THR A 550 1.04 -3.67 24.86
N SER A 551 0.06 -3.60 23.94
CA SER A 551 0.24 -3.12 22.57
C SER A 551 0.69 -1.65 22.51
N TRP A 552 1.38 -1.30 21.41
CA TRP A 552 1.68 0.08 21.09
C TRP A 552 0.40 0.91 20.84
N CYS A 553 -0.53 0.36 20.06
CA CYS A 553 -1.66 1.16 19.57
C CYS A 553 -2.67 1.54 20.67
N ARG A 554 -3.07 0.59 21.54
CA ARG A 554 -4.09 0.79 22.58
C ARG A 554 -3.68 0.33 23.97
N GLY A 555 -2.46 -0.17 24.12
CA GLY A 555 -2.00 -0.79 25.35
C GLY A 555 -1.22 0.13 26.27
N ILE A 556 -0.95 -0.39 27.48
CA ILE A 556 -0.25 0.34 28.54
C ILE A 556 1.17 0.75 28.14
N ASN A 557 1.89 -0.08 27.38
CA ASN A 557 3.26 0.22 26.98
C ASN A 557 3.31 1.41 25.98
N GLY A 558 2.34 1.49 25.05
CA GLY A 558 2.20 2.67 24.19
C GLY A 558 1.88 3.93 24.97
N ILE A 559 1.00 3.83 25.97
CA ILE A 559 0.66 4.97 26.86
C ILE A 559 1.91 5.46 27.59
N ILE A 560 2.69 4.55 28.18
CA ILE A 560 3.94 4.89 28.89
C ILE A 560 4.93 5.57 27.94
N LEU A 561 5.09 5.05 26.72
CA LEU A 561 5.94 5.66 25.69
C LEU A 561 5.51 7.11 25.41
N GLY A 562 4.27 7.32 25.02
CA GLY A 562 3.78 8.64 24.62
C GLY A 562 3.77 9.64 25.76
N ARG A 563 3.44 9.19 26.98
CA ARG A 563 3.46 10.04 28.18
C ARG A 563 4.88 10.47 28.57
N THR A 564 5.85 9.54 28.45
CA THR A 564 7.27 9.85 28.70
C THR A 564 7.78 10.89 27.70
N LEU A 565 7.52 10.70 26.41
CA LEU A 565 7.91 11.66 25.37
C LEU A 565 7.18 13.01 25.51
N CYS A 566 5.90 12.99 25.88
CA CYS A 566 5.13 14.21 26.18
C CYS A 566 5.80 15.00 27.30
N PHE A 567 6.17 14.33 28.41
CA PHE A 567 6.83 14.99 29.53
C PHE A 567 8.21 15.54 29.14
N GLU A 568 9.00 14.83 28.34
CA GLU A 568 10.28 15.31 27.81
C GLU A 568 10.13 16.60 26.98
N ASN A 569 9.01 16.78 26.29
CA ASN A 569 8.73 17.99 25.51
C ASN A 569 8.40 19.23 26.34
N ILE A 570 7.87 19.06 27.55
CA ILE A 570 7.40 20.18 28.40
C ILE A 570 8.36 20.51 29.56
N ASN A 571 9.57 20.02 29.55
CA ASN A 571 10.53 19.97 30.66
C ASN A 571 11.17 21.33 31.03
N ASP A 572 10.72 22.48 30.48
CA ASP A 572 11.26 23.82 30.78
C ASP A 572 10.48 24.55 31.91
N LEU A 573 9.68 23.78 32.67
CA LEU A 573 8.79 24.34 33.74
C LEU A 573 9.50 24.59 35.08
N THR A 574 8.96 25.51 35.85
CA THR A 574 9.48 25.83 37.19
C THR A 574 9.28 24.69 38.19
N ASN A 575 10.23 24.48 39.11
CA ASN A 575 10.33 23.30 39.99
C ASN A 575 9.05 22.91 40.80
N THR A 576 8.14 23.85 41.12
CA THR A 576 6.89 23.55 41.86
C THR A 576 5.76 23.09 40.94
N GLU A 577 5.62 23.68 39.80
CA GLU A 577 4.62 23.32 38.79
C GLU A 577 5.01 22.00 38.08
N GLU A 578 6.30 21.77 37.88
CA GLU A 578 6.85 20.55 37.30
C GLU A 578 6.42 19.29 38.04
N ASN A 579 6.45 19.28 39.38
CA ASN A 579 6.06 18.12 40.18
C ASN A 579 4.57 17.78 40.09
N GLN A 580 3.68 18.76 39.97
CA GLN A 580 2.23 18.51 39.82
C GLN A 580 1.93 17.97 38.44
N ILE A 581 2.47 18.58 37.39
CA ILE A 581 2.28 18.17 36.01
C ILE A 581 2.92 16.77 35.77
N LYS A 582 4.10 16.53 36.33
CA LYS A 582 4.74 15.23 36.31
C LYS A 582 3.85 14.14 36.89
N ASN A 583 3.24 14.36 38.06
CA ASN A 583 2.37 13.37 38.70
C ASN A 583 1.11 13.08 37.85
N ILE A 584 0.63 14.01 37.06
CA ILE A 584 -0.54 13.84 36.19
C ILE A 584 -0.10 13.07 34.92
N ILE A 585 0.95 13.55 34.27
CA ILE A 585 1.38 13.01 32.97
C ILE A 585 2.06 11.65 33.13
N LEU A 586 2.93 11.47 34.11
CA LEU A 586 3.65 10.23 34.39
C LEU A 586 2.98 9.36 35.45
N LYS A 587 1.66 9.49 35.62
CA LYS A 587 0.88 8.61 36.52
C LYS A 587 1.06 7.13 36.12
N PHE A 588 1.17 6.86 34.81
CA PHE A 588 1.57 5.57 34.24
C PHE A 588 2.97 5.73 33.68
N ASP A 589 3.96 5.35 34.47
CA ASP A 589 5.37 5.53 34.19
C ASP A 589 6.10 4.20 33.84
N LYS A 590 7.41 4.30 33.69
CA LYS A 590 8.28 3.17 33.33
C LYS A 590 8.23 1.99 34.30
N ASP A 591 7.89 2.22 35.56
CA ASP A 591 7.79 1.16 36.59
C ASP A 591 6.57 0.27 36.36
N MET A 592 5.56 0.78 35.64
CA MET A 592 4.36 0.04 35.22
C MET A 592 4.52 -0.67 33.89
N PHE A 593 5.68 -0.59 33.25
CA PHE A 593 5.91 -1.23 31.96
C PHE A 593 5.77 -2.76 32.05
N LYS A 594 4.97 -3.33 31.17
CA LYS A 594 4.68 -4.76 31.21
C LYS A 594 5.46 -5.50 30.11
N PHE A 595 6.26 -6.46 30.57
CA PHE A 595 6.97 -7.37 29.68
C PHE A 595 6.19 -8.65 29.36
N ASN A 596 5.16 -8.99 30.14
CA ASN A 596 4.35 -10.18 29.92
C ASN A 596 3.17 -9.84 29.01
N MET A 597 3.00 -10.58 27.95
CA MET A 597 1.90 -10.39 26.99
C MET A 597 0.82 -11.45 27.20
N PHE A 598 -0.44 -11.02 27.04
CA PHE A 598 -1.61 -11.89 27.12
C PHE A 598 -1.67 -12.94 25.99
N ASN A 599 -0.95 -12.71 24.88
CA ASN A 599 -0.85 -13.65 23.76
C ASN A 599 0.61 -13.79 23.34
N ASP A 600 1.29 -14.80 23.85
CA ASP A 600 2.69 -15.11 23.56
C ASP A 600 2.99 -15.44 22.08
N ASN A 601 1.98 -15.43 21.21
CA ASN A 601 2.12 -15.86 19.82
C ASN A 601 2.08 -14.71 18.79
N ASN A 602 1.89 -13.45 19.22
CA ASN A 602 1.88 -12.32 18.31
C ASN A 602 3.22 -11.58 18.33
N LEU A 603 3.93 -11.64 17.21
CA LEU A 603 5.28 -11.09 17.09
C LEU A 603 5.32 -9.67 16.48
N CYS A 604 4.21 -9.14 15.97
CA CYS A 604 4.18 -7.90 15.21
C CYS A 604 4.61 -6.65 16.00
N LEU A 605 4.86 -5.54 15.28
CA LEU A 605 5.20 -4.26 15.90
C LEU A 605 3.99 -3.61 16.57
N CYS A 606 2.85 -3.58 15.90
CA CYS A 606 1.70 -2.79 16.34
C CYS A 606 1.15 -3.26 17.69
N HIS A 607 0.97 -4.57 17.86
CA HIS A 607 0.35 -5.16 19.05
C HIS A 607 0.99 -6.48 19.49
N GLY A 608 2.24 -6.71 19.10
CA GLY A 608 3.01 -7.90 19.39
C GLY A 608 4.26 -7.64 20.21
N ILE A 609 5.05 -8.70 20.37
CA ILE A 609 6.27 -8.74 21.20
C ILE A 609 7.31 -7.73 20.72
N TYR A 610 7.52 -7.62 19.40
CA TYR A 610 8.54 -6.71 18.86
C TYR A 610 8.21 -5.24 19.10
N GLY A 611 6.92 -4.84 19.09
CA GLY A 611 6.53 -3.50 19.52
C GLY A 611 6.89 -3.24 20.99
N THR A 612 6.67 -4.21 21.87
CA THR A 612 7.08 -4.11 23.27
C THR A 612 8.60 -3.98 23.42
N ILE A 613 9.38 -4.75 22.65
CA ILE A 613 10.85 -4.67 22.64
C ILE A 613 11.33 -3.30 22.15
N GLU A 614 10.77 -2.78 21.06
CA GLU A 614 11.10 -1.46 20.53
C GLU A 614 10.82 -0.35 21.55
N ILE A 615 9.64 -0.37 22.18
CA ILE A 615 9.29 0.59 23.23
C ILE A 615 10.24 0.51 24.42
N ALA A 616 10.56 -0.72 24.89
CA ALA A 616 11.52 -0.91 25.97
C ALA A 616 12.91 -0.35 25.60
N ASN A 617 13.38 -0.61 24.39
CA ASN A 617 14.63 -0.08 23.87
C ASN A 617 14.61 1.46 23.82
N LYS A 618 13.55 2.08 23.31
CA LYS A 618 13.37 3.53 23.27
C LYS A 618 13.36 4.16 24.65
N LEU A 619 12.69 3.53 25.62
CA LEU A 619 12.63 3.97 27.02
C LEU A 619 13.90 3.64 27.84
N LYS A 620 14.88 2.96 27.23
CA LYS A 620 16.12 2.50 27.88
C LYS A 620 15.86 1.55 29.06
N LEU A 621 14.82 0.72 28.95
CA LEU A 621 14.56 -0.37 29.88
C LEU A 621 15.41 -1.60 29.52
N ASP A 622 15.60 -2.53 30.48
CA ASP A 622 16.36 -3.74 30.23
C ASP A 622 15.58 -4.68 29.26
N SER A 623 15.79 -4.47 27.98
CA SER A 623 15.20 -5.27 26.92
C SER A 623 15.94 -6.61 26.69
N ASP A 624 17.15 -6.78 27.24
CA ASP A 624 18.00 -7.95 27.01
C ASP A 624 17.38 -9.25 27.58
N LEU A 625 16.66 -9.15 28.68
CA LEU A 625 16.01 -10.31 29.31
C LEU A 625 14.85 -10.83 28.45
N MET A 626 14.05 -9.92 27.88
CA MET A 626 12.95 -10.27 26.97
C MET A 626 13.47 -10.84 25.67
N TYR A 627 14.45 -10.16 25.13
CA TYR A 627 15.10 -10.55 23.92
C TYR A 627 15.64 -11.98 24.03
N LYS A 628 16.36 -12.32 25.12
CA LYS A 628 16.87 -13.69 25.37
C LYS A 628 15.75 -14.71 25.51
N LYS A 629 14.66 -14.37 26.21
CA LYS A 629 13.52 -15.26 26.43
C LYS A 629 12.81 -15.61 25.12
N TYR A 630 12.59 -14.61 24.26
CA TYR A 630 11.83 -14.77 23.02
C TYR A 630 12.71 -15.18 21.85
N PHE A 631 13.98 -14.78 21.84
CA PHE A 631 14.90 -15.12 20.76
C PHE A 631 15.31 -16.60 20.74
N ASN A 632 15.31 -17.26 21.87
CA ASN A 632 15.49 -18.72 21.92
C ASN A 632 14.34 -19.48 21.22
N SER A 633 13.22 -18.80 20.96
CA SER A 633 12.09 -19.31 20.19
C SER A 633 12.22 -19.04 18.66
N PHE A 634 13.29 -18.36 18.22
CA PHE A 634 13.34 -17.60 16.97
C PHE A 634 14.21 -18.17 15.85
N LYS A 635 14.64 -19.40 15.91
CA LYS A 635 15.40 -20.03 14.82
C LYS A 635 14.63 -20.14 13.50
N ASP A 636 13.32 -19.96 13.54
CA ASP A 636 12.42 -20.15 12.40
C ASP A 636 11.48 -18.94 12.18
N LEU A 637 12.01 -17.72 12.32
CA LEU A 637 11.26 -16.45 12.39
C LEU A 637 10.96 -15.77 11.07
N ILE A 638 10.81 -16.51 10.02
CA ILE A 638 10.12 -15.98 8.86
C ILE A 638 8.64 -16.28 9.05
N TRP A 639 7.83 -15.24 9.22
CA TRP A 639 6.38 -15.38 9.16
C TRP A 639 6.01 -15.89 7.79
N VAL A 640 5.55 -17.11 7.77
CA VAL A 640 4.98 -17.72 6.60
C VAL A 640 3.48 -17.90 6.86
N ASP A 641 2.70 -17.78 5.81
CA ASP A 641 1.31 -18.18 5.84
C ASP A 641 1.16 -19.72 5.81
N SER A 642 -0.08 -20.18 5.71
CA SER A 642 -0.39 -21.61 5.56
C SER A 642 0.23 -22.28 4.32
N LEU A 643 0.76 -21.48 3.38
CA LEU A 643 1.42 -21.91 2.14
C LEU A 643 2.95 -21.77 2.20
N ASN A 644 3.53 -21.50 3.37
CA ASN A 644 4.94 -21.21 3.57
C ASN A 644 5.47 -20.02 2.72
N ILE A 645 4.60 -19.06 2.40
CA ILE A 645 4.97 -17.82 1.71
C ILE A 645 5.39 -16.76 2.74
N PRO A 646 6.60 -16.17 2.66
CA PRO A 646 6.99 -15.10 3.56
C PRO A 646 6.10 -13.88 3.40
N ILE A 647 5.57 -13.37 4.53
CA ILE A 647 4.74 -12.17 4.56
C ILE A 647 5.59 -11.00 4.99
N ASN A 648 5.69 -10.03 4.12
CA ASN A 648 6.57 -8.89 4.24
C ASN A 648 5.80 -7.57 4.36
N THR A 649 4.80 -7.52 5.26
CA THR A 649 4.21 -6.25 5.70
C THR A 649 4.97 -5.70 6.90
N PHE A 650 4.99 -4.38 7.09
CA PHE A 650 5.87 -3.78 8.09
C PHE A 650 5.33 -3.90 9.52
N MET A 651 4.23 -3.24 9.85
CA MET A 651 3.74 -3.22 11.26
C MET A 651 3.21 -4.57 11.73
N LEU A 652 2.87 -5.48 10.83
CA LEU A 652 2.19 -6.73 11.15
C LEU A 652 3.03 -8.00 10.92
N ALA A 653 4.21 -7.92 10.24
CA ALA A 653 4.97 -9.13 9.88
C ALA A 653 6.51 -8.93 9.82
N ASN A 654 7.19 -9.71 8.96
CA ASN A 654 8.65 -9.93 8.97
C ASN A 654 9.51 -8.66 8.85
N THR A 655 9.09 -7.69 8.07
CA THR A 655 9.91 -6.49 7.82
C THR A 655 10.00 -5.59 9.03
N GLY A 656 8.96 -5.50 9.84
CA GLY A 656 9.00 -4.79 11.11
C GLY A 656 9.89 -5.49 12.14
N ILE A 657 9.84 -6.82 12.19
CA ILE A 657 10.72 -7.61 13.04
C ILE A 657 12.19 -7.35 12.69
N ALA A 658 12.51 -7.40 11.37
CA ALA A 658 13.85 -7.11 10.88
C ALA A 658 14.32 -5.70 11.24
N TYR A 659 13.43 -4.72 11.20
CA TYR A 659 13.73 -3.33 11.58
C TYR A 659 14.10 -3.22 13.05
N VAL A 660 13.32 -3.81 13.96
CA VAL A 660 13.61 -3.81 15.40
C VAL A 660 14.92 -4.57 15.70
N LEU A 661 15.20 -5.66 14.99
CA LEU A 661 16.48 -6.35 15.12
C LEU A 661 17.67 -5.45 14.73
N LEU A 662 17.52 -4.61 13.71
CA LEU A 662 18.52 -3.60 13.36
C LEU A 662 18.70 -2.55 14.47
N GLU A 663 17.61 -2.03 15.06
CA GLU A 663 17.67 -1.08 16.18
C GLU A 663 18.41 -1.65 17.40
N LEU A 664 18.28 -2.95 17.65
CA LEU A 664 18.96 -3.60 18.78
C LEU A 664 20.48 -3.67 18.58
N VAL A 665 20.94 -3.89 17.35
CA VAL A 665 22.36 -3.99 17.03
C VAL A 665 23.00 -2.66 16.65
N ASN A 666 22.21 -1.70 16.16
CA ASN A 666 22.67 -0.37 15.78
C ASN A 666 21.75 0.69 16.40
N LYS A 667 22.22 1.37 17.45
CA LYS A 667 21.45 2.38 18.20
C LYS A 667 21.22 3.69 17.46
N ASP A 668 21.81 3.87 16.28
CA ASP A 668 21.57 5.04 15.41
C ASP A 668 20.31 4.86 14.53
N ILE A 669 19.75 3.65 14.49
CA ILE A 669 18.48 3.39 13.81
C ILE A 669 17.34 4.01 14.63
N PRO A 670 16.51 4.89 14.03
CA PRO A 670 15.44 5.59 14.75
C PRO A 670 14.27 4.67 15.06
N SER A 671 13.62 4.89 16.21
CA SER A 671 12.35 4.23 16.53
C SER A 671 11.25 4.72 15.60
N ILE A 672 10.59 3.80 14.91
CA ILE A 672 9.46 4.11 14.02
C ILE A 672 8.18 4.35 14.82
N LEU A 673 8.00 3.66 15.95
CA LEU A 673 6.81 3.82 16.79
C LEU A 673 6.71 5.22 17.43
N SER A 674 7.85 5.89 17.63
CA SER A 674 7.93 7.27 18.12
C SER A 674 8.20 8.30 17.03
N LEU A 675 8.27 7.88 15.75
CA LEU A 675 8.57 8.73 14.60
C LEU A 675 9.90 9.51 14.75
N ASP A 676 10.92 8.85 15.27
CA ASP A 676 12.27 9.46 15.39
C ASP A 676 12.95 9.59 14.02
N THR A 677 14.03 10.35 13.96
CA THR A 677 14.84 10.55 12.75
C THR A 677 16.26 10.02 12.91
N PHE A 678 16.91 9.65 11.80
CA PHE A 678 18.34 9.36 11.81
C PHE A 678 19.11 10.57 12.33
N LYS A 679 20.09 10.29 13.20
CA LYS A 679 20.89 11.34 13.85
C LYS A 679 21.99 11.84 12.96
#